data_ecf98aff73e31ade75a111ec0e1e7381
#
_entry.id   ecf98aff73e31ade75a111ec0e1e7381
#
_cell.length_a   1.000
_cell.length_b   1.000
_cell.length_c   1.000
_cell.angle_alpha   90.00
_cell.angle_beta   90.00
_cell.angle_gamma   90.00
#
_symmetry.space_group_name_H-M   'P 1'
#
loop_
_entity.id
_entity.type
_entity.pdbx_description
1 polymer ?
#
loop_
_entity_poly.entity_id
_entity_poly.type
_entity_poly.pdbx_seq_one_letter_code
_entity_poly.pdbx_strand_id
1 'polypeptide(L)'
;MKRIRLINLILIMFCCCNMLAQNITVTGQVVDVTSEPIIGASVVVKGTTNGTITDFDGNFTLSVQKGETLHISYIGYVAQDVKVMGNQPVKVVMAEDTETLDEVVVVGTSMKKSDLTGAVASVSSKVLEEKPVTNVNQALQGRVAGVFISQPTRPTDDASIKIRGINTINGSTDPIYVVDGMVMDNSFSGFNAVNLNDVASIEVLKDASATALYGSRGSNGVVVITTKKGKKGEGKVSYDGWIGFQTYANTPKTMNTRQLFELRKEAYTNGYMQTNPDGDVNAYVNDVIMGSNTAFADYEFDAYDNNKNYDWLDAVSRTGVQHNHVVSLSNGNDKGSYYISFGYTDNKGVIEKSEQEKYTGRINADQQIKSWLKVGTNTTFTRTENTLVDDGVMNRARCANPMLEISDEIETLNWQGIFDQNNFNPLRSLKVDNDLVYNRLLSSNYININPIEGLNLRSTFSIDYAQKQQNKYTPNDIYESERYGTQGEAKDDRDTRTVWQWDNSLSYEVSFGKHKLNAMVGTSATRTTYNYINATATGFGTNLFGYHSLGSGYKKDQRGLSTAWSEQTLLSYIARVNYNYAGKYLLTATARYDGSSKFAKGNQWGIFPSVSAAWNITEEKFMKNQTIFDQLKLRAGFGIVGNQNIDDFAYLSLYNVSYTGTSDTGYTNSFVSNGRRGTPDISWEKQKQWNLGVDMAFLQNRVRLSVDAFLIKNKDLLMSHSLPTTTGFSSTIENIGAIENKGLEFALNANLVRAKDFEWNFAATLSMDKNKVTQLYGDNDVVYNVDSDRNIQKEGNLFLGESRNTIYIWKTGGIAQEIDMDRLNKINWNGYNVNPGDLYPLDYDNNGQIDQNDRVVIGSTDPKFYGGFSTDFSWKGLSLNAVFSYSYGAKKLSPWYETLIGSTGSGVASTDLLDRWTPENTDAEFPRVLAGFDYNHYGASSMDFSVQKASFLRLSALTLAYTFPTKVINALKLTNLRVYATGSNLFCLTNYNGYDPETGDWYPPTRMYTFGLNLAF
;
A
#
# COMPACT_ATOMS: atom_id res chain seq x y z
N MET A 1 -66.61 -56.78 44.51
CA MET A 1 -66.91 -56.11 43.21
C MET A 1 -66.22 -54.74 42.99
N LYS A 2 -65.81 -54.04 44.06
CA LYS A 2 -65.12 -52.73 43.88
C LYS A 2 -63.65 -52.84 43.36
N ARG A 3 -62.93 -53.92 43.61
CA ARG A 3 -61.54 -54.10 43.17
C ARG A 3 -61.38 -54.55 41.73
N ILE A 4 -62.36 -55.16 41.11
CA ILE A 4 -62.37 -55.56 39.70
C ILE A 4 -62.70 -54.41 38.80
N ARG A 5 -63.50 -53.41 39.26
CA ARG A 5 -63.79 -52.21 38.48
C ARG A 5 -62.57 -51.26 38.39
N LEU A 6 -61.70 -51.23 39.37
CA LEU A 6 -60.51 -50.43 39.41
C LEU A 6 -59.42 -51.01 38.48
N ILE A 7 -59.30 -52.30 38.40
CA ILE A 7 -58.33 -53.00 37.48
C ILE A 7 -58.76 -52.84 36.03
N ASN A 8 -60.08 -52.95 35.74
CA ASN A 8 -60.56 -52.67 34.35
C ASN A 8 -60.46 -51.18 33.93
N LEU A 9 -60.56 -50.23 34.86
CA LEU A 9 -60.37 -48.83 34.59
C LEU A 9 -58.89 -48.52 34.35
N ILE A 10 -57.94 -49.14 35.02
CA ILE A 10 -56.52 -49.05 34.84
C ILE A 10 -56.08 -49.71 33.48
N LEU A 11 -56.72 -50.85 33.14
CA LEU A 11 -56.45 -51.52 31.86
C LEU A 11 -56.98 -50.74 30.67
N ILE A 12 -58.14 -50.07 30.84
CA ILE A 12 -58.69 -49.17 29.74
C ILE A 12 -57.85 -47.89 29.61
N MET A 13 -57.32 -47.39 30.75
CA MET A 13 -56.41 -46.23 30.74
C MET A 13 -55.05 -46.53 30.12
N PHE A 14 -54.57 -47.82 30.21
CA PHE A 14 -53.34 -48.28 29.58
C PHE A 14 -53.54 -48.64 28.12
N CYS A 15 -54.75 -48.98 27.65
CA CYS A 15 -55.05 -49.14 26.19
C CYS A 15 -55.25 -47.85 25.44
N CYS A 16 -55.53 -46.70 26.09
CA CYS A 16 -55.68 -45.41 25.38
C CYS A 16 -54.38 -44.63 25.22
N CYS A 17 -53.21 -45.09 25.73
CA CYS A 17 -51.91 -44.42 25.61
C CYS A 17 -51.01 -44.96 24.50
N ASN A 18 -51.39 -45.94 23.71
CA ASN A 18 -50.71 -46.33 22.51
C ASN A 18 -51.34 -45.70 21.24
N MET A 19 -51.32 -44.38 21.17
CA MET A 19 -51.27 -43.73 19.84
C MET A 19 -49.89 -44.02 19.28
N LEU A 20 -49.76 -45.11 18.53
CA LEU A 20 -48.61 -45.38 17.63
C LEU A 20 -48.51 -44.17 16.71
N ALA A 21 -47.58 -43.27 16.99
CA ALA A 21 -47.16 -42.28 16.02
C ALA A 21 -46.73 -43.03 14.75
N GLN A 22 -47.55 -42.96 13.70
CA GLN A 22 -47.26 -43.62 12.43
C GLN A 22 -46.05 -42.91 11.81
N ASN A 23 -44.95 -43.58 11.71
CA ASN A 23 -43.83 -43.12 10.88
C ASN A 23 -44.29 -43.03 9.43
N ILE A 24 -44.10 -41.90 8.83
CA ILE A 24 -44.36 -41.63 7.40
C ILE A 24 -43.00 -41.50 6.71
N THR A 25 -42.94 -42.02 5.50
CA THR A 25 -41.77 -41.80 4.65
C THR A 25 -41.97 -40.51 3.85
N VAL A 26 -41.13 -39.53 4.13
CA VAL A 26 -41.10 -38.26 3.43
C VAL A 26 -40.01 -38.30 2.37
N THR A 27 -40.39 -37.94 1.14
CA THR A 27 -39.44 -37.71 0.05
C THR A 27 -39.40 -36.19 -0.21
N GLY A 28 -38.28 -35.71 -0.69
CA GLY A 28 -38.17 -34.30 -1.07
C GLY A 28 -36.95 -34.05 -1.94
N GLN A 29 -36.86 -32.83 -2.41
CA GLN A 29 -35.74 -32.35 -3.22
C GLN A 29 -35.22 -31.03 -2.63
N VAL A 30 -33.91 -30.94 -2.47
CA VAL A 30 -33.22 -29.72 -2.04
C VAL A 30 -32.52 -29.13 -3.27
N VAL A 31 -32.86 -27.88 -3.58
CA VAL A 31 -32.30 -27.12 -4.71
C VAL A 31 -31.83 -25.75 -4.23
N ASP A 32 -30.98 -25.12 -4.99
CA ASP A 32 -30.64 -23.69 -4.79
C ASP A 32 -31.68 -22.76 -5.42
N VAL A 33 -31.44 -21.43 -5.31
CA VAL A 33 -32.34 -20.40 -5.87
C VAL A 33 -32.38 -20.42 -7.40
N THR A 34 -31.40 -21.08 -8.06
CA THR A 34 -31.35 -21.28 -9.53
C THR A 34 -32.01 -22.57 -9.95
N SER A 35 -32.57 -23.34 -8.97
CA SER A 35 -33.16 -24.68 -9.14
C SER A 35 -32.16 -25.77 -9.52
N GLU A 36 -30.87 -25.60 -9.23
CA GLU A 36 -29.84 -26.62 -9.30
C GLU A 36 -29.91 -27.53 -8.05
N PRO A 37 -29.78 -28.87 -8.20
CA PRO A 37 -29.84 -29.79 -7.08
C PRO A 37 -28.63 -29.60 -6.15
N ILE A 38 -28.86 -29.52 -4.84
CA ILE A 38 -27.82 -29.47 -3.81
C ILE A 38 -27.50 -30.90 -3.38
N ILE A 39 -26.34 -31.40 -3.80
CA ILE A 39 -25.85 -32.74 -3.53
C ILE A 39 -25.22 -32.81 -2.14
N GLY A 40 -25.57 -33.82 -1.31
CA GLY A 40 -24.96 -34.00 0.00
C GLY A 40 -25.50 -33.07 1.09
N ALA A 41 -26.61 -32.35 0.84
CA ALA A 41 -27.27 -31.56 1.89
C ALA A 41 -27.74 -32.45 3.02
N SER A 42 -27.46 -32.06 4.26
CA SER A 42 -27.87 -32.79 5.48
C SER A 42 -29.35 -32.50 5.78
N VAL A 43 -30.15 -33.49 5.90
CA VAL A 43 -31.58 -33.46 6.23
C VAL A 43 -31.78 -34.25 7.54
N VAL A 44 -31.99 -33.59 8.66
CA VAL A 44 -32.05 -34.20 9.99
C VAL A 44 -33.35 -33.82 10.70
N VAL A 45 -34.00 -34.73 11.40
CA VAL A 45 -35.13 -34.41 12.26
C VAL A 45 -34.62 -33.57 13.45
N LYS A 46 -35.12 -32.34 13.57
CA LYS A 46 -34.63 -31.38 14.56
C LYS A 46 -34.65 -31.91 15.97
N GLY A 47 -33.48 -31.89 16.63
CA GLY A 47 -33.31 -32.40 17.99
C GLY A 47 -33.10 -33.91 18.12
N THR A 48 -32.88 -34.62 17.02
CA THR A 48 -32.61 -36.08 16.98
C THR A 48 -31.37 -36.39 16.13
N THR A 49 -30.93 -37.65 16.14
CA THR A 49 -29.88 -38.17 15.23
C THR A 49 -30.46 -38.83 13.95
N ASN A 50 -31.79 -38.82 13.79
CA ASN A 50 -32.45 -39.38 12.63
C ASN A 50 -32.29 -38.41 11.42
N GLY A 51 -31.50 -38.80 10.39
CA GLY A 51 -31.22 -37.94 9.24
C GLY A 51 -30.72 -38.73 8.07
N THR A 52 -30.66 -38.06 6.93
CA THR A 52 -30.13 -38.53 5.64
C THR A 52 -29.39 -37.40 4.93
N ILE A 53 -28.76 -37.71 3.81
CA ILE A 53 -28.16 -36.71 2.90
C ILE A 53 -28.84 -36.80 1.53
N THR A 54 -28.83 -35.67 0.79
CA THR A 54 -29.36 -35.63 -0.58
C THR A 54 -28.46 -36.35 -1.58
N ASP A 55 -29.08 -37.00 -2.57
CA ASP A 55 -28.41 -37.68 -3.68
C ASP A 55 -27.92 -36.71 -4.78
N PHE A 56 -27.43 -37.27 -5.91
CA PHE A 56 -26.91 -36.45 -7.04
C PHE A 56 -27.97 -35.57 -7.72
N ASP A 57 -29.25 -35.87 -7.57
CA ASP A 57 -30.37 -35.07 -8.08
C ASP A 57 -30.98 -34.16 -6.99
N GLY A 58 -30.32 -34.09 -5.82
CA GLY A 58 -30.79 -33.30 -4.66
C GLY A 58 -31.95 -33.95 -3.91
N ASN A 59 -32.33 -35.20 -4.23
CA ASN A 59 -33.46 -35.89 -3.60
C ASN A 59 -33.04 -36.53 -2.27
N PHE A 60 -34.00 -36.56 -1.34
CA PHE A 60 -33.84 -37.28 -0.08
C PHE A 60 -35.09 -38.12 0.25
N THR A 61 -34.88 -39.14 1.05
CA THR A 61 -35.94 -39.95 1.62
C THR A 61 -35.65 -40.21 3.10
N LEU A 62 -36.59 -39.86 4.00
CA LEU A 62 -36.41 -40.00 5.43
C LEU A 62 -37.70 -40.45 6.10
N SER A 63 -37.62 -41.39 7.05
CA SER A 63 -38.75 -41.84 7.84
C SER A 63 -38.88 -40.98 9.07
N VAL A 64 -40.02 -40.27 9.23
CA VAL A 64 -40.24 -39.26 10.28
C VAL A 64 -41.66 -39.38 10.84
N GLN A 65 -41.95 -38.84 11.99
CA GLN A 65 -43.30 -38.74 12.53
C GLN A 65 -44.03 -37.51 11.96
N LYS A 66 -45.29 -37.64 11.70
CA LYS A 66 -46.10 -36.53 11.18
C LYS A 66 -46.09 -35.36 12.21
N GLY A 67 -45.71 -34.18 11.76
CA GLY A 67 -45.61 -32.95 12.59
C GLY A 67 -44.20 -32.62 13.06
N GLU A 68 -43.19 -33.52 12.81
CA GLU A 68 -41.80 -33.23 13.08
C GLU A 68 -41.25 -32.16 12.12
N THR A 69 -40.14 -31.51 12.50
CA THR A 69 -39.47 -30.48 11.72
C THR A 69 -38.16 -31.02 11.20
N LEU A 70 -37.95 -30.97 9.88
CA LEU A 70 -36.70 -31.28 9.24
C LEU A 70 -35.82 -30.05 9.30
N HIS A 71 -34.61 -30.19 9.77
CA HIS A 71 -33.53 -29.19 9.68
C HIS A 71 -32.67 -29.58 8.50
N ILE A 72 -32.68 -28.72 7.45
CA ILE A 72 -31.93 -28.91 6.21
C ILE A 72 -30.77 -27.95 6.21
N SER A 73 -29.55 -28.43 6.09
CA SER A 73 -28.33 -27.63 6.10
C SER A 73 -27.32 -28.14 5.08
N TYR A 74 -26.63 -27.21 4.45
CA TYR A 74 -25.51 -27.47 3.55
C TYR A 74 -24.48 -26.36 3.69
N ILE A 75 -23.19 -26.70 3.49
CA ILE A 75 -22.09 -25.73 3.62
C ILE A 75 -22.24 -24.66 2.54
N GLY A 76 -22.30 -23.38 2.97
CA GLY A 76 -22.49 -22.26 2.06
C GLY A 76 -23.95 -21.89 1.80
N TYR A 77 -24.93 -22.50 2.49
CA TYR A 77 -26.35 -22.20 2.35
C TYR A 77 -27.00 -21.93 3.70
N VAL A 78 -27.99 -21.05 3.70
CA VAL A 78 -28.81 -20.74 4.89
C VAL A 78 -29.64 -21.95 5.26
N ALA A 79 -29.44 -22.51 6.46
CA ALA A 79 -30.18 -23.66 6.94
C ALA A 79 -31.68 -23.36 7.03
N GLN A 80 -32.55 -24.32 6.67
CA GLN A 80 -33.98 -24.19 6.70
C GLN A 80 -34.65 -25.25 7.58
N ASP A 81 -35.69 -24.81 8.32
CA ASP A 81 -36.55 -25.67 9.12
C ASP A 81 -37.89 -25.88 8.40
N VAL A 82 -38.20 -27.12 8.00
CA VAL A 82 -39.42 -27.47 7.27
C VAL A 82 -40.28 -28.42 8.09
N LYS A 83 -41.49 -28.05 8.39
CA LYS A 83 -42.45 -28.89 9.17
C LYS A 83 -43.12 -29.91 8.25
N VAL A 84 -43.01 -31.17 8.61
CA VAL A 84 -43.62 -32.28 7.84
C VAL A 84 -45.14 -32.39 8.16
N MET A 85 -45.97 -32.11 7.16
CA MET A 85 -47.43 -32.11 7.37
C MET A 85 -48.08 -33.41 6.84
N GLY A 86 -47.37 -34.24 6.05
CA GLY A 86 -47.88 -35.51 5.46
C GLY A 86 -46.87 -36.13 4.49
N ASN A 87 -47.26 -37.07 3.64
CA ASN A 87 -46.45 -37.80 2.69
C ASN A 87 -46.19 -37.07 1.36
N GLN A 88 -46.56 -35.81 1.23
CA GLN A 88 -46.31 -35.06 -0.02
C GLN A 88 -44.80 -34.74 -0.15
N PRO A 89 -44.25 -34.83 -1.36
CA PRO A 89 -42.83 -34.45 -1.59
C PRO A 89 -42.54 -33.03 -1.14
N VAL A 90 -41.46 -32.83 -0.38
CA VAL A 90 -41.06 -31.52 0.12
C VAL A 90 -39.99 -30.93 -0.82
N LYS A 91 -40.29 -29.81 -1.47
CA LYS A 91 -39.29 -29.08 -2.24
C LYS A 91 -38.72 -27.95 -1.36
N VAL A 92 -37.39 -27.96 -1.14
CA VAL A 92 -36.68 -26.97 -0.34
C VAL A 92 -35.76 -26.19 -1.25
N VAL A 93 -35.95 -24.86 -1.28
CA VAL A 93 -35.08 -23.95 -2.02
C VAL A 93 -34.16 -23.27 -1.02
N MET A 94 -32.89 -23.63 -1.00
CA MET A 94 -31.90 -23.03 -0.09
C MET A 94 -31.27 -21.80 -0.75
N ALA A 95 -31.22 -20.71 0.00
CA ALA A 95 -30.46 -19.53 -0.39
C ALA A 95 -28.99 -19.70 0.03
N GLU A 96 -28.04 -19.25 -0.81
CA GLU A 96 -26.64 -19.22 -0.41
C GLU A 96 -26.46 -18.38 0.85
N ASP A 97 -25.74 -18.94 1.80
CA ASP A 97 -25.36 -18.22 3.03
C ASP A 97 -24.13 -17.37 2.74
N THR A 98 -24.37 -16.16 2.29
CA THR A 98 -23.30 -15.18 2.05
C THR A 98 -22.68 -14.65 3.36
N GLU A 99 -23.24 -14.99 4.52
CA GLU A 99 -22.70 -14.56 5.82
C GLU A 99 -21.67 -15.53 6.42
N THR A 100 -21.64 -16.80 5.99
CA THR A 100 -20.74 -17.82 6.58
C THR A 100 -19.29 -17.74 6.09
N LEU A 101 -18.96 -16.86 5.12
CA LEU A 101 -17.58 -16.73 4.59
C LEU A 101 -16.76 -15.63 5.27
N ASP A 102 -17.32 -14.85 6.17
CA ASP A 102 -16.63 -13.69 6.77
C ASP A 102 -16.34 -13.88 8.27
N GLU A 103 -15.52 -14.87 8.63
CA GLU A 103 -14.87 -14.87 9.94
C GLU A 103 -13.65 -13.92 9.92
N VAL A 104 -13.77 -12.81 10.64
CA VAL A 104 -12.61 -11.92 10.89
C VAL A 104 -11.79 -12.52 12.01
N VAL A 105 -10.57 -12.93 11.74
CA VAL A 105 -9.63 -13.39 12.77
C VAL A 105 -8.98 -12.19 13.44
N VAL A 106 -9.47 -11.83 14.60
CA VAL A 106 -8.85 -10.83 15.47
C VAL A 106 -8.02 -11.58 16.51
N VAL A 107 -6.84 -11.08 16.92
CA VAL A 107 -5.87 -11.72 17.81
C VAL A 107 -6.56 -12.60 18.88
N GLY A 108 -6.41 -13.92 18.76
CA GLY A 108 -6.92 -14.91 19.69
C GLY A 108 -8.39 -15.25 19.62
N THR A 109 -9.24 -14.49 18.92
CA THR A 109 -10.67 -14.78 18.77
C THR A 109 -11.15 -14.53 17.35
N SER A 110 -11.86 -15.51 16.79
CA SER A 110 -12.57 -15.40 15.52
C SER A 110 -13.96 -14.80 15.80
N MET A 111 -14.32 -13.73 15.07
CA MET A 111 -15.64 -13.09 15.20
C MET A 111 -16.36 -13.10 13.87
N LYS A 112 -17.69 -13.30 13.91
CA LYS A 112 -18.53 -13.12 12.72
C LYS A 112 -18.59 -11.65 12.35
N LYS A 113 -18.58 -11.34 11.04
CA LYS A 113 -18.72 -9.97 10.53
C LYS A 113 -19.99 -9.28 11.03
N SER A 114 -21.09 -10.02 11.18
CA SER A 114 -22.36 -9.53 11.77
C SER A 114 -22.19 -8.99 13.19
N ASP A 115 -21.28 -9.56 13.98
CA ASP A 115 -21.04 -9.19 15.37
C ASP A 115 -20.00 -8.07 15.56
N LEU A 116 -19.36 -7.63 14.46
CA LEU A 116 -18.39 -6.52 14.50
C LEU A 116 -19.08 -5.19 14.80
N THR A 117 -18.52 -4.43 15.71
CA THR A 117 -18.98 -3.08 16.11
C THR A 117 -18.08 -1.97 15.52
N GLY A 118 -16.85 -2.31 15.10
CA GLY A 118 -15.89 -1.39 14.52
C GLY A 118 -15.93 -1.34 12.98
N ALA A 119 -15.22 -0.35 12.39
CA ALA A 119 -15.06 -0.19 10.94
C ALA A 119 -14.00 -1.15 10.40
N VAL A 120 -14.43 -2.24 9.77
CA VAL A 120 -13.56 -3.26 9.18
C VAL A 120 -13.98 -3.49 7.73
N ALA A 121 -13.01 -3.44 6.82
CA ALA A 121 -13.22 -3.84 5.43
C ALA A 121 -12.50 -5.17 5.16
N SER A 122 -13.15 -6.09 4.45
CA SER A 122 -12.64 -7.42 4.15
C SER A 122 -12.59 -7.66 2.65
N VAL A 123 -11.47 -8.25 2.18
CA VAL A 123 -11.26 -8.67 0.78
C VAL A 123 -10.94 -10.17 0.78
N SER A 124 -11.78 -10.95 0.11
CA SER A 124 -11.63 -12.41 0.07
C SER A 124 -10.65 -12.87 -1.01
N SER A 125 -10.18 -14.13 -0.92
CA SER A 125 -9.28 -14.74 -1.93
C SER A 125 -9.86 -14.70 -3.34
N LYS A 126 -11.18 -14.86 -3.50
CA LYS A 126 -11.85 -14.80 -4.82
C LYS A 126 -11.59 -13.47 -5.51
N VAL A 127 -11.70 -12.37 -4.78
CA VAL A 127 -11.44 -11.00 -5.28
C VAL A 127 -9.94 -10.79 -5.58
N LEU A 128 -9.06 -11.41 -4.79
CA LEU A 128 -7.61 -11.34 -5.00
C LEU A 128 -7.16 -12.10 -6.27
N GLU A 129 -7.83 -13.20 -6.61
CA GLU A 129 -7.55 -14.03 -7.79
C GLU A 129 -8.02 -13.38 -9.12
N GLU A 130 -8.81 -12.30 -9.08
CA GLU A 130 -9.29 -11.58 -10.26
C GLU A 130 -8.22 -10.75 -10.96
N LYS A 131 -7.22 -10.29 -10.22
CA LYS A 131 -6.11 -9.47 -10.73
C LYS A 131 -4.78 -10.17 -10.44
N PRO A 132 -4.01 -10.58 -11.46
CA PRO A 132 -2.67 -11.11 -11.26
C PRO A 132 -1.75 -9.98 -10.78
N VAL A 133 -1.44 -9.96 -9.51
CA VAL A 133 -0.52 -9.03 -8.86
C VAL A 133 0.41 -9.78 -7.93
N THR A 134 1.60 -9.24 -7.72
CA THR A 134 2.64 -9.85 -6.87
C THR A 134 2.66 -9.28 -5.46
N ASN A 135 1.94 -8.18 -5.24
CA ASN A 135 1.96 -7.43 -3.98
C ASN A 135 0.53 -7.31 -3.40
N VAL A 136 0.40 -7.57 -2.08
CA VAL A 136 -0.87 -7.49 -1.33
C VAL A 136 -1.52 -6.10 -1.45
N ASN A 137 -0.73 -5.03 -1.38
CA ASN A 137 -1.26 -3.66 -1.46
C ASN A 137 -1.86 -3.36 -2.84
N GLN A 138 -1.25 -3.86 -3.92
CA GLN A 138 -1.81 -3.72 -5.27
C GLN A 138 -3.17 -4.38 -5.41
N ALA A 139 -3.41 -5.47 -4.68
CA ALA A 139 -4.70 -6.16 -4.69
C ALA A 139 -5.81 -5.38 -4.00
N LEU A 140 -5.48 -4.50 -3.05
CA LEU A 140 -6.42 -3.68 -2.28
C LEU A 140 -6.79 -2.35 -2.96
N GLN A 141 -6.01 -1.89 -3.95
CA GLN A 141 -6.19 -0.58 -4.57
C GLN A 141 -7.58 -0.40 -5.18
N GLY A 142 -8.28 0.68 -4.79
CA GLY A 142 -9.62 1.01 -5.27
C GLY A 142 -10.75 0.13 -4.73
N ARG A 143 -10.44 -0.90 -3.91
CA ARG A 143 -11.41 -1.87 -3.39
C ARG A 143 -11.81 -1.62 -1.94
N VAL A 144 -11.04 -0.85 -1.20
CA VAL A 144 -11.25 -0.59 0.23
C VAL A 144 -11.44 0.91 0.47
N ALA A 145 -12.61 1.30 0.96
CA ALA A 145 -12.87 2.71 1.32
C ALA A 145 -11.99 3.14 2.50
N GLY A 146 -11.51 4.40 2.49
CA GLY A 146 -10.60 4.95 3.51
C GLY A 146 -9.15 4.49 3.38
N VAL A 147 -8.80 3.80 2.29
CA VAL A 147 -7.44 3.33 2.02
C VAL A 147 -6.93 3.94 0.73
N PHE A 148 -5.89 4.74 0.83
CA PHE A 148 -5.15 5.28 -0.31
C PHE A 148 -3.90 4.46 -0.55
N ILE A 149 -3.71 3.95 -1.76
CA ILE A 149 -2.58 3.11 -2.15
C ILE A 149 -1.91 3.73 -3.36
N SER A 150 -0.62 4.03 -3.23
CA SER A 150 0.23 4.42 -4.36
C SER A 150 0.99 3.20 -4.86
N GLN A 151 0.87 2.94 -6.15
CA GLN A 151 1.47 1.74 -6.79
C GLN A 151 2.99 1.90 -6.89
N PRO A 152 3.77 0.82 -6.71
CA PRO A 152 5.17 0.84 -7.08
C PRO A 152 5.29 0.84 -8.61
N THR A 153 6.31 1.48 -9.12
CA THR A 153 6.63 1.45 -10.55
C THR A 153 7.75 0.46 -10.86
N ARG A 154 8.74 0.33 -9.98
CA ARG A 154 9.86 -0.62 -10.12
C ARG A 154 9.47 -2.02 -9.63
N PRO A 155 10.09 -3.07 -10.18
CA PRO A 155 9.96 -4.44 -9.67
C PRO A 155 10.32 -4.57 -8.18
N THR A 156 11.26 -3.76 -7.71
CA THR A 156 11.86 -3.82 -6.38
C THR A 156 11.19 -2.94 -5.34
N ASP A 157 10.30 -2.02 -5.75
CA ASP A 157 9.66 -1.06 -4.85
C ASP A 157 8.41 -1.64 -4.19
N ASP A 158 8.11 -1.12 -3.03
CA ASP A 158 6.90 -1.44 -2.28
C ASP A 158 5.79 -0.41 -2.52
N ALA A 159 4.54 -0.86 -2.61
CA ALA A 159 3.39 0.03 -2.67
C ALA A 159 3.18 0.72 -1.31
N SER A 160 3.07 2.04 -1.31
CA SER A 160 2.73 2.83 -0.12
C SER A 160 1.23 2.74 0.16
N ILE A 161 0.86 2.62 1.43
CA ILE A 161 -0.53 2.54 1.87
C ILE A 161 -0.78 3.53 3.01
N LYS A 162 -1.88 4.28 2.93
CA LYS A 162 -2.33 5.20 3.98
C LYS A 162 -3.79 4.90 4.32
N ILE A 163 -4.12 4.87 5.61
CA ILE A 163 -5.48 4.62 6.11
C ILE A 163 -5.98 5.87 6.83
N ARG A 164 -7.06 6.50 6.31
CA ARG A 164 -7.69 7.69 6.87
C ARG A 164 -6.74 8.89 7.04
N GLY A 165 -5.85 9.09 6.06
CA GLY A 165 -4.94 10.23 6.00
C GLY A 165 -3.65 10.05 6.81
N ILE A 166 -3.02 11.18 7.16
CA ILE A 166 -1.72 11.24 7.82
C ILE A 166 -1.91 11.53 9.30
N ASN A 167 -1.36 10.68 10.15
CA ASN A 167 -1.59 10.71 11.60
C ASN A 167 -0.41 11.21 12.44
N THR A 168 0.74 11.48 11.82
CA THR A 168 1.94 11.97 12.52
C THR A 168 2.68 12.99 11.64
N ILE A 169 3.55 13.79 12.23
CA ILE A 169 4.36 14.78 11.50
C ILE A 169 5.67 14.16 11.02
N ASN A 170 6.44 13.55 11.91
CA ASN A 170 7.79 13.02 11.61
C ASN A 170 7.85 11.48 11.53
N GLY A 171 6.84 10.77 12.04
CA GLY A 171 6.81 9.31 12.05
C GLY A 171 6.35 8.69 10.73
N SER A 172 6.54 7.36 10.58
CA SER A 172 5.94 6.61 9.47
C SER A 172 4.42 6.67 9.55
N THR A 173 3.79 6.80 8.39
CA THR A 173 2.33 6.80 8.21
C THR A 173 1.79 5.44 7.78
N ASP A 174 2.67 4.44 7.60
CA ASP A 174 2.28 3.11 7.15
C ASP A 174 1.50 2.36 8.23
N PRO A 175 0.46 1.59 7.88
CA PRO A 175 -0.19 0.69 8.80
C PRO A 175 0.71 -0.46 9.18
N ILE A 176 0.40 -1.14 10.28
CA ILE A 176 1.05 -2.42 10.59
C ILE A 176 0.38 -3.56 9.84
N TYR A 177 1.19 -4.55 9.47
CA TYR A 177 0.73 -5.80 8.89
C TYR A 177 0.74 -6.90 9.94
N VAL A 178 -0.33 -7.69 9.95
CA VAL A 178 -0.48 -8.84 10.86
C VAL A 178 -0.72 -10.08 10.02
N VAL A 179 0.21 -11.02 10.04
CA VAL A 179 0.09 -12.27 9.29
C VAL A 179 -0.17 -13.43 10.25
N ASP A 180 -1.33 -14.05 10.15
CA ASP A 180 -1.77 -15.17 11.01
C ASP A 180 -1.63 -14.87 12.53
N GLY A 181 -1.82 -13.60 12.90
CA GLY A 181 -1.75 -13.12 14.29
C GLY A 181 -0.40 -12.55 14.72
N MET A 182 0.66 -12.70 13.93
CA MET A 182 1.96 -12.10 14.18
C MET A 182 2.02 -10.69 13.61
N VAL A 183 2.38 -9.69 14.42
CA VAL A 183 2.67 -8.34 13.97
C VAL A 183 4.03 -8.31 13.29
N MET A 184 4.01 -8.03 11.99
CA MET A 184 5.24 -7.93 11.20
C MET A 184 5.90 -6.57 11.36
N ASP A 185 7.18 -6.57 11.24
CA ASP A 185 7.96 -5.37 11.02
C ASP A 185 7.91 -4.97 9.54
N ASN A 186 7.63 -3.69 9.25
CA ASN A 186 7.56 -3.17 7.89
C ASN A 186 8.95 -2.96 7.26
N SER A 187 10.02 -3.05 8.03
CA SER A 187 11.38 -3.00 7.49
C SER A 187 11.64 -4.18 6.55
N PHE A 188 12.53 -3.98 5.59
CA PHE A 188 12.94 -5.03 4.65
C PHE A 188 11.76 -5.65 3.88
N SER A 189 10.91 -4.80 3.28
CA SER A 189 9.78 -5.24 2.44
C SER A 189 8.85 -6.24 3.15
N GLY A 190 8.46 -5.91 4.39
CA GLY A 190 7.76 -6.82 5.30
C GLY A 190 6.56 -7.54 4.72
N PHE A 191 5.69 -6.83 4.02
CA PHE A 191 4.48 -7.43 3.45
C PHE A 191 4.72 -8.19 2.13
N ASN A 192 5.85 -8.00 1.44
CA ASN A 192 6.26 -8.82 0.29
C ASN A 192 6.71 -10.23 0.69
N ALA A 193 6.85 -10.51 2.00
CA ALA A 193 7.17 -11.85 2.49
C ALA A 193 6.04 -12.88 2.29
N VAL A 194 4.81 -12.43 2.00
CA VAL A 194 3.66 -13.33 1.81
C VAL A 194 3.32 -13.43 0.33
N ASN A 195 3.20 -14.66 -0.18
CA ASN A 195 2.69 -14.89 -1.52
C ASN A 195 1.16 -14.68 -1.54
N LEU A 196 0.67 -13.85 -2.48
CA LEU A 196 -0.76 -13.52 -2.56
C LEU A 196 -1.62 -14.76 -2.82
N ASN A 197 -1.10 -15.75 -3.54
CA ASN A 197 -1.81 -17.02 -3.78
C ASN A 197 -2.03 -17.85 -2.51
N ASP A 198 -1.27 -17.58 -1.43
CA ASP A 198 -1.44 -18.21 -0.12
C ASP A 198 -2.43 -17.48 0.78
N VAL A 199 -2.94 -16.31 0.36
CA VAL A 199 -3.85 -15.48 1.16
C VAL A 199 -5.29 -16.00 1.03
N ALA A 200 -5.96 -16.16 2.17
CA ALA A 200 -7.39 -16.50 2.25
C ALA A 200 -8.26 -15.24 2.33
N SER A 201 -7.84 -14.26 3.14
CA SER A 201 -8.53 -12.98 3.27
C SER A 201 -7.57 -11.89 3.74
N ILE A 202 -7.93 -10.64 3.45
CA ILE A 202 -7.27 -9.45 3.96
C ILE A 202 -8.34 -8.58 4.62
N GLU A 203 -8.17 -8.28 5.90
CA GLU A 203 -9.02 -7.37 6.65
C GLU A 203 -8.26 -6.09 6.95
N VAL A 204 -8.89 -4.94 6.69
CA VAL A 204 -8.34 -3.62 7.01
C VAL A 204 -9.13 -3.02 8.18
N LEU A 205 -8.46 -2.90 9.31
CA LEU A 205 -9.00 -2.33 10.54
C LEU A 205 -8.69 -0.82 10.54
N LYS A 206 -9.75 0.01 10.57
CA LYS A 206 -9.61 1.45 10.31
C LYS A 206 -9.89 2.34 11.52
N ASP A 207 -10.62 1.85 12.51
CA ASP A 207 -10.97 2.64 13.70
C ASP A 207 -10.32 2.10 14.97
N ALA A 208 -10.30 2.95 16.02
CA ALA A 208 -9.66 2.63 17.29
C ALA A 208 -10.27 1.40 17.98
N SER A 209 -11.55 1.07 17.76
CA SER A 209 -12.18 -0.10 18.35
C SER A 209 -11.67 -1.40 17.70
N ALA A 210 -11.53 -1.40 16.37
CA ALA A 210 -11.00 -2.53 15.61
C ALA A 210 -9.49 -2.70 15.86
N THR A 211 -8.72 -1.59 15.96
CA THR A 211 -7.26 -1.63 16.14
C THR A 211 -6.81 -1.73 17.61
N ALA A 212 -7.72 -1.60 18.58
CA ALA A 212 -7.39 -1.58 20.02
C ALA A 212 -6.56 -2.77 20.51
N LEU A 213 -6.73 -3.95 19.89
CA LEU A 213 -5.96 -5.15 20.24
C LEU A 213 -4.46 -5.03 19.88
N TYR A 214 -4.13 -4.14 18.92
CA TYR A 214 -2.75 -3.85 18.50
C TYR A 214 -2.16 -2.64 19.22
N GLY A 215 -3.00 -1.90 19.99
CA GLY A 215 -2.63 -0.81 20.87
C GLY A 215 -1.80 0.27 20.21
N SER A 216 -0.65 0.57 20.81
CA SER A 216 0.27 1.62 20.36
C SER A 216 0.87 1.40 18.96
N ARG A 217 0.74 0.21 18.39
CA ARG A 217 1.19 -0.07 17.02
C ARG A 217 0.10 0.15 15.98
N GLY A 218 -1.18 0.28 16.39
CA GLY A 218 -2.35 0.37 15.50
C GLY A 218 -2.80 1.79 15.13
N SER A 219 -2.04 2.84 15.43
CA SER A 219 -2.43 4.24 15.19
C SER A 219 -2.67 4.59 13.72
N ASN A 220 -1.92 4.00 12.80
CA ASN A 220 -2.06 4.21 11.36
C ASN A 220 -2.98 3.17 10.69
N GLY A 221 -3.73 2.39 11.50
CA GLY A 221 -4.54 1.27 11.02
C GLY A 221 -3.77 -0.05 11.01
N VAL A 222 -4.49 -1.14 10.73
CA VAL A 222 -3.94 -2.51 10.73
C VAL A 222 -4.45 -3.26 9.50
N VAL A 223 -3.54 -3.89 8.78
CA VAL A 223 -3.84 -4.81 7.68
C VAL A 223 -3.62 -6.24 8.18
N VAL A 224 -4.70 -6.98 8.39
CA VAL A 224 -4.65 -8.37 8.85
C VAL A 224 -4.72 -9.28 7.64
N ILE A 225 -3.72 -10.13 7.48
CA ILE A 225 -3.61 -11.12 6.41
C ILE A 225 -3.81 -12.50 7.02
N THR A 226 -4.89 -13.15 6.63
CA THR A 226 -5.16 -14.55 6.98
C THR A 226 -4.78 -15.43 5.82
N THR A 227 -4.01 -16.48 6.06
CA THR A 227 -3.52 -17.35 5.00
C THR A 227 -4.35 -18.62 4.88
N LYS A 228 -4.25 -19.27 3.70
CA LYS A 228 -4.96 -20.51 3.38
C LYS A 228 -4.56 -21.63 4.36
N LYS A 229 -5.56 -22.41 4.81
CA LYS A 229 -5.40 -23.59 5.66
C LYS A 229 -5.93 -24.82 4.93
N GLY A 230 -5.55 -26.00 5.39
CA GLY A 230 -6.13 -27.25 4.91
C GLY A 230 -7.64 -27.29 5.20
N LYS A 231 -8.44 -27.72 4.22
CA LYS A 231 -9.88 -27.89 4.36
C LYS A 231 -10.19 -29.39 4.53
N LYS A 232 -11.26 -29.70 5.29
CA LYS A 232 -11.77 -31.05 5.42
C LYS A 232 -12.23 -31.58 4.05
N GLY A 233 -11.81 -32.76 3.66
CA GLY A 233 -12.14 -33.40 2.39
C GLY A 233 -10.97 -34.18 1.82
N GLU A 234 -11.04 -34.51 0.53
CA GLU A 234 -9.94 -35.14 -0.20
C GLU A 234 -8.75 -34.21 -0.37
N GLY A 235 -7.55 -34.78 -0.40
CA GLY A 235 -6.33 -34.05 -0.65
C GLY A 235 -6.38 -33.34 -2.02
N LYS A 236 -6.05 -32.04 -2.02
CA LYS A 236 -6.08 -31.21 -3.24
C LYS A 236 -4.68 -30.70 -3.55
N VAL A 237 -4.22 -30.93 -4.78
CA VAL A 237 -3.03 -30.31 -5.37
C VAL A 237 -3.47 -29.21 -6.32
N SER A 238 -2.94 -28.01 -6.19
CA SER A 238 -3.26 -26.89 -7.08
C SER A 238 -1.99 -26.30 -7.68
N TYR A 239 -2.08 -25.88 -8.92
CA TYR A 239 -1.09 -25.10 -9.63
C TYR A 239 -1.70 -23.80 -10.13
N ASP A 240 -1.08 -22.69 -9.78
CA ASP A 240 -1.42 -21.35 -10.24
C ASP A 240 -0.20 -20.75 -10.94
N GLY A 241 -0.30 -20.46 -12.22
CA GLY A 241 0.80 -19.91 -13.01
C GLY A 241 0.35 -18.86 -13.99
N TRP A 242 1.20 -17.86 -14.23
CA TRP A 242 0.98 -16.85 -15.24
C TRP A 242 2.29 -16.25 -15.77
N ILE A 243 2.23 -15.71 -16.98
CA ILE A 243 3.29 -14.94 -17.63
C ILE A 243 2.71 -13.61 -18.11
N GLY A 244 3.46 -12.53 -17.95
CA GLY A 244 3.09 -11.18 -18.35
C GLY A 244 4.22 -10.49 -19.10
N PHE A 245 3.84 -9.64 -20.07
CA PHE A 245 4.75 -8.80 -20.85
C PHE A 245 4.43 -7.36 -20.52
N GLN A 246 5.44 -6.57 -20.16
CA GLN A 246 5.27 -5.18 -19.74
C GLN A 246 6.05 -4.23 -20.63
N THR A 247 5.40 -3.12 -20.96
CA THR A 247 5.96 -2.01 -21.72
C THR A 247 5.61 -0.69 -21.03
N TYR A 248 6.18 0.42 -21.46
CA TYR A 248 5.78 1.72 -20.95
C TYR A 248 4.28 1.97 -21.14
N ALA A 249 3.62 2.53 -20.12
CA ALA A 249 2.23 2.97 -20.22
C ALA A 249 2.11 4.39 -20.75
N ASN A 250 3.03 5.27 -20.35
CA ASN A 250 3.08 6.67 -20.75
C ASN A 250 4.53 7.18 -20.74
N THR A 251 4.85 8.05 -21.68
CA THR A 251 6.09 8.81 -21.71
C THR A 251 5.76 10.26 -22.05
N PRO A 252 6.33 11.26 -21.37
CA PRO A 252 6.17 12.66 -21.74
C PRO A 252 6.65 12.91 -23.19
N LYS A 253 5.98 13.81 -23.87
CA LYS A 253 6.35 14.17 -25.24
C LYS A 253 7.54 15.10 -25.22
N THR A 254 8.61 14.71 -25.89
CA THR A 254 9.84 15.49 -26.04
C THR A 254 10.02 15.95 -27.48
N MET A 255 10.79 17.03 -27.66
CA MET A 255 11.14 17.55 -28.97
C MET A 255 12.06 16.60 -29.71
N ASN A 256 11.89 16.52 -31.03
CA ASN A 256 12.85 15.90 -31.94
C ASN A 256 14.05 16.84 -32.21
N THR A 257 15.06 16.30 -32.87
CA THR A 257 16.29 17.01 -33.24
C THR A 257 16.04 18.40 -33.87
N ARG A 258 15.17 18.50 -34.89
CA ARG A 258 14.90 19.78 -35.56
C ARG A 258 14.21 20.79 -34.65
N GLN A 259 13.20 20.36 -33.90
CA GLN A 259 12.50 21.22 -32.97
C GLN A 259 13.41 21.73 -31.85
N LEU A 260 14.25 20.87 -31.32
CA LEU A 260 15.18 21.22 -30.24
C LEU A 260 16.29 22.17 -30.74
N PHE A 261 16.85 21.92 -31.94
CA PHE A 261 17.87 22.77 -32.53
C PHE A 261 17.35 24.20 -32.73
N GLU A 262 16.19 24.37 -33.35
CA GLU A 262 15.59 25.68 -33.57
C GLU A 262 15.20 26.36 -32.23
N LEU A 263 14.66 25.64 -31.27
CA LEU A 263 14.39 26.17 -29.92
C LEU A 263 15.66 26.73 -29.27
N ARG A 264 16.76 25.98 -29.32
CA ARG A 264 18.03 26.37 -28.70
C ARG A 264 18.64 27.56 -29.44
N LYS A 265 18.58 27.58 -30.78
CA LYS A 265 19.02 28.74 -31.58
C LYS A 265 18.30 30.01 -31.18
N GLU A 266 16.97 29.94 -30.99
CA GLU A 266 16.17 31.08 -30.52
C GLU A 266 16.56 31.45 -29.08
N ALA A 267 16.74 30.46 -28.17
CA ALA A 267 17.14 30.72 -26.81
C ALA A 267 18.46 31.46 -26.67
N TYR A 268 19.47 31.06 -27.48
CA TYR A 268 20.78 31.76 -27.54
C TYR A 268 20.63 33.17 -28.11
N THR A 269 19.82 33.32 -29.15
CA THR A 269 19.55 34.63 -29.77
C THR A 269 18.88 35.57 -28.76
N ASN A 270 17.86 35.10 -28.05
CA ASN A 270 17.16 35.88 -27.02
C ASN A 270 18.10 36.23 -25.86
N GLY A 271 18.96 35.31 -25.44
CA GLY A 271 19.98 35.55 -24.41
C GLY A 271 20.99 36.64 -24.82
N TYR A 272 21.44 36.61 -26.07
CA TYR A 272 22.30 37.66 -26.63
C TYR A 272 21.62 39.02 -26.64
N MET A 273 20.37 39.12 -27.11
CA MET A 273 19.60 40.38 -27.15
C MET A 273 19.33 40.93 -25.73
N GLN A 274 19.17 40.05 -24.74
CA GLN A 274 18.99 40.44 -23.36
C GLN A 274 20.19 41.24 -22.80
N THR A 275 21.40 40.90 -23.19
CA THR A 275 22.65 41.55 -22.74
C THR A 275 23.13 42.61 -23.71
N ASN A 276 22.71 42.54 -24.95
CA ASN A 276 23.14 43.42 -26.06
C ASN A 276 21.91 43.92 -26.82
N PRO A 277 21.08 44.83 -26.22
CA PRO A 277 19.84 45.27 -26.87
C PRO A 277 20.02 45.89 -28.25
N ASP A 278 21.17 46.56 -28.45
CA ASP A 278 21.54 47.19 -29.75
C ASP A 278 22.51 46.36 -30.58
N GLY A 279 22.71 45.07 -30.19
CA GLY A 279 23.66 44.17 -30.83
C GLY A 279 23.21 43.71 -32.24
N ASP A 280 24.19 43.38 -33.09
CA ASP A 280 23.90 42.80 -34.42
C ASP A 280 23.57 41.30 -34.29
N VAL A 281 22.28 40.99 -34.24
CA VAL A 281 21.72 39.63 -34.12
C VAL A 281 22.18 38.77 -35.30
N ASN A 282 22.25 39.26 -36.49
CA ASN A 282 22.65 38.50 -37.67
C ASN A 282 24.13 38.11 -37.60
N ALA A 283 25.00 39.04 -37.15
CA ALA A 283 26.42 38.73 -36.90
C ALA A 283 26.56 37.66 -35.82
N TYR A 284 25.81 37.76 -34.70
CA TYR A 284 25.84 36.79 -33.64
C TYR A 284 25.35 35.39 -34.11
N VAL A 285 24.25 35.30 -34.80
CA VAL A 285 23.74 34.04 -35.36
C VAL A 285 24.75 33.40 -36.29
N ASN A 286 25.38 34.18 -37.16
CA ASN A 286 26.31 33.66 -38.18
C ASN A 286 27.68 33.26 -37.57
N ASP A 287 28.17 33.96 -36.55
CA ASP A 287 29.51 33.78 -36.01
C ASP A 287 29.49 32.83 -34.76
N VAL A 288 28.56 33.06 -33.83
CA VAL A 288 28.51 32.36 -32.55
C VAL A 288 27.59 31.15 -32.58
N ILE A 289 26.49 31.17 -33.32
CA ILE A 289 25.56 30.03 -33.37
C ILE A 289 25.92 29.09 -34.52
N MET A 290 26.20 29.62 -35.74
CA MET A 290 26.44 28.83 -36.95
C MET A 290 27.91 28.78 -37.35
N GLY A 291 28.77 29.51 -36.67
CA GLY A 291 30.21 29.61 -36.99
C GLY A 291 31.09 28.61 -36.24
N SER A 292 32.44 28.80 -36.35
CA SER A 292 33.42 27.88 -35.74
C SER A 292 33.58 28.02 -34.21
N ASN A 293 33.01 29.04 -33.59
CA ASN A 293 32.99 29.26 -32.11
C ASN A 293 31.59 29.05 -31.53
N THR A 294 31.00 27.96 -31.81
CA THR A 294 29.57 27.77 -31.75
C THR A 294 29.07 27.35 -30.37
N ALA A 295 27.82 27.75 -30.07
CA ALA A 295 27.03 27.20 -28.96
C ALA A 295 26.55 25.77 -29.21
N PHE A 296 26.80 25.23 -30.39
CA PHE A 296 26.48 23.88 -30.83
C PHE A 296 27.74 23.08 -31.15
N ALA A 297 27.73 21.77 -30.89
CA ALA A 297 28.79 20.86 -31.26
C ALA A 297 28.64 20.36 -32.71
N ASP A 298 29.73 19.93 -33.34
CA ASP A 298 29.73 19.42 -34.72
C ASP A 298 28.71 18.27 -34.92
N TYR A 299 28.53 17.40 -33.94
CA TYR A 299 27.59 16.30 -34.02
C TYR A 299 26.10 16.78 -34.03
N GLU A 300 25.81 17.95 -33.46
CA GLU A 300 24.46 18.51 -33.42
C GLU A 300 24.10 19.09 -34.81
N PHE A 301 25.07 19.71 -35.52
CA PHE A 301 24.88 20.12 -36.91
C PHE A 301 24.71 18.91 -37.83
N ASP A 302 25.53 17.87 -37.66
CA ASP A 302 25.41 16.62 -38.43
C ASP A 302 24.04 15.97 -38.21
N ALA A 303 23.57 15.92 -36.97
CA ALA A 303 22.26 15.37 -36.65
C ALA A 303 21.11 16.22 -37.22
N TYR A 304 21.21 17.54 -37.18
CA TYR A 304 20.22 18.46 -37.74
C TYR A 304 20.15 18.34 -39.26
N ASP A 305 21.29 18.42 -39.97
CA ASP A 305 21.38 18.38 -41.41
C ASP A 305 20.93 17.03 -41.99
N ASN A 306 21.29 15.94 -41.32
CA ASN A 306 20.95 14.56 -41.70
C ASN A 306 19.65 14.03 -41.08
N ASN A 307 18.92 14.89 -40.33
CA ASN A 307 17.66 14.51 -39.63
C ASN A 307 17.80 13.24 -38.77
N LYS A 308 18.95 13.07 -38.07
CA LYS A 308 19.18 11.98 -37.12
C LYS A 308 18.48 12.31 -35.81
N ASN A 309 17.86 11.34 -35.18
CA ASN A 309 17.20 11.48 -33.90
C ASN A 309 17.37 10.20 -33.06
N TYR A 310 18.02 10.30 -31.90
CA TYR A 310 18.40 9.18 -31.07
C TYR A 310 17.52 9.11 -29.81
N ASP A 311 16.96 7.96 -29.56
CA ASP A 311 16.14 7.69 -28.36
C ASP A 311 16.98 6.98 -27.29
N TRP A 312 17.58 7.75 -26.40
CA TRP A 312 18.38 7.24 -25.29
C TRP A 312 17.57 6.46 -24.26
N LEU A 313 16.24 6.73 -24.15
CA LEU A 313 15.39 5.97 -23.24
C LEU A 313 15.17 4.55 -23.77
N ASP A 314 14.98 4.40 -25.08
CA ASP A 314 14.87 3.08 -25.72
C ASP A 314 16.18 2.28 -25.56
N ALA A 315 17.34 2.97 -25.62
CA ALA A 315 18.66 2.35 -25.48
C ALA A 315 18.93 1.70 -24.10
N VAL A 316 18.26 2.15 -23.04
CA VAL A 316 18.41 1.60 -21.68
C VAL A 316 17.21 0.75 -21.27
N SER A 317 16.31 0.48 -22.19
CA SER A 317 15.04 -0.18 -21.88
C SER A 317 14.81 -1.46 -22.68
N ARG A 318 13.84 -2.24 -22.21
CA ARG A 318 13.43 -3.51 -22.82
C ARG A 318 11.94 -3.78 -22.62
N THR A 319 11.39 -4.73 -23.36
CA THR A 319 10.12 -5.35 -22.97
C THR A 319 10.36 -6.19 -21.72
N GLY A 320 9.77 -5.77 -20.59
CA GLY A 320 9.87 -6.50 -19.35
C GLY A 320 9.04 -7.79 -19.39
N VAL A 321 9.54 -8.84 -18.76
CA VAL A 321 8.84 -10.13 -18.64
C VAL A 321 8.67 -10.47 -17.17
N GLN A 322 7.45 -10.81 -16.79
CA GLN A 322 7.13 -11.25 -15.45
C GLN A 322 6.42 -12.59 -15.49
N HIS A 323 6.81 -13.55 -14.64
CA HIS A 323 6.07 -14.79 -14.48
C HIS A 323 6.03 -15.25 -13.03
N ASN A 324 4.98 -16.00 -12.70
CA ASN A 324 4.74 -16.53 -11.36
C ASN A 324 4.23 -17.96 -11.45
N HIS A 325 4.74 -18.82 -10.58
CA HIS A 325 4.38 -20.23 -10.49
C HIS A 325 4.20 -20.62 -9.03
N VAL A 326 3.03 -21.12 -8.66
CA VAL A 326 2.74 -21.59 -7.31
C VAL A 326 2.14 -22.98 -7.35
N VAL A 327 2.74 -23.89 -6.61
CA VAL A 327 2.20 -25.24 -6.37
C VAL A 327 1.76 -25.31 -4.91
N SER A 328 0.55 -25.78 -4.65
CA SER A 328 0.06 -25.97 -3.29
C SER A 328 -0.60 -27.32 -3.08
N LEU A 329 -0.46 -27.84 -1.86
CA LEU A 329 -1.04 -29.08 -1.39
C LEU A 329 -1.85 -28.79 -0.14
N SER A 330 -3.13 -29.15 -0.12
CA SER A 330 -4.01 -28.99 1.05
C SER A 330 -4.79 -30.25 1.35
N ASN A 331 -4.93 -30.55 2.63
CA ASN A 331 -5.78 -31.63 3.12
C ASN A 331 -6.21 -31.35 4.56
N GLY A 332 -7.27 -32.01 5.02
CA GLY A 332 -7.72 -31.91 6.40
C GLY A 332 -8.77 -32.95 6.74
N ASN A 333 -8.87 -33.22 8.05
CA ASN A 333 -9.89 -34.06 8.65
C ASN A 333 -10.28 -33.52 10.03
N ASP A 334 -11.10 -34.24 10.78
CA ASP A 334 -11.55 -33.83 12.12
C ASP A 334 -10.42 -33.71 13.16
N LYS A 335 -9.25 -34.33 12.89
CA LYS A 335 -8.11 -34.35 13.80
C LYS A 335 -7.01 -33.36 13.44
N GLY A 336 -6.97 -32.84 12.22
CA GLY A 336 -5.96 -31.90 11.81
C GLY A 336 -6.06 -31.49 10.36
N SER A 337 -5.33 -30.45 10.00
CA SER A 337 -5.27 -29.97 8.62
C SER A 337 -3.85 -29.50 8.30
N TYR A 338 -3.53 -29.51 7.02
CA TYR A 338 -2.28 -28.92 6.53
C TYR A 338 -2.47 -28.24 5.17
N TYR A 339 -1.71 -27.19 4.97
CA TYR A 339 -1.53 -26.48 3.70
C TYR A 339 -0.03 -26.26 3.49
N ILE A 340 0.49 -26.66 2.36
CA ILE A 340 1.91 -26.50 1.99
C ILE A 340 1.94 -25.86 0.61
N SER A 341 2.76 -24.83 0.40
CA SER A 341 2.94 -24.20 -0.90
C SER A 341 4.41 -23.89 -1.19
N PHE A 342 4.74 -23.89 -2.46
CA PHE A 342 6.00 -23.39 -3.02
C PHE A 342 5.69 -22.43 -4.15
N GLY A 343 6.28 -21.24 -4.11
CA GLY A 343 6.10 -20.20 -5.10
C GLY A 343 7.42 -19.71 -5.66
N TYR A 344 7.46 -19.44 -6.94
CA TYR A 344 8.54 -18.77 -7.66
C TYR A 344 7.97 -17.63 -8.49
N THR A 345 8.58 -16.45 -8.38
CA THR A 345 8.24 -15.27 -9.18
C THR A 345 9.52 -14.69 -9.74
N ASP A 346 9.54 -14.42 -11.05
CA ASP A 346 10.59 -13.64 -11.70
C ASP A 346 9.94 -12.40 -12.35
N ASN A 347 10.49 -11.22 -12.10
CA ASN A 347 10.02 -9.95 -12.59
C ASN A 347 11.20 -9.14 -13.17
N LYS A 348 11.32 -9.15 -14.49
CA LYS A 348 12.26 -8.31 -15.22
C LYS A 348 11.55 -7.03 -15.64
N GLY A 349 12.00 -5.90 -15.09
CA GLY A 349 11.45 -4.58 -15.37
C GLY A 349 11.75 -4.09 -16.78
N VAL A 350 11.12 -2.95 -17.13
CA VAL A 350 11.27 -2.32 -18.44
C VAL A 350 12.62 -1.59 -18.61
N ILE A 351 13.33 -1.30 -17.53
CA ILE A 351 14.70 -0.78 -17.57
C ILE A 351 15.67 -1.95 -17.41
N GLU A 352 16.73 -1.96 -18.16
CA GLU A 352 17.80 -2.97 -18.08
C GLU A 352 18.36 -3.04 -16.65
N LYS A 353 18.74 -4.25 -16.19
CA LYS A 353 19.22 -4.53 -14.82
C LYS A 353 18.23 -4.19 -13.69
N SER A 354 16.95 -3.95 -13.98
CA SER A 354 15.90 -3.82 -12.96
C SER A 354 15.16 -5.15 -12.84
N GLU A 355 15.57 -6.01 -11.90
CA GLU A 355 15.09 -7.40 -11.80
C GLU A 355 14.79 -7.79 -10.36
N GLN A 356 13.82 -8.70 -10.19
CA GLN A 356 13.49 -9.30 -8.90
C GLN A 356 13.14 -10.79 -9.09
N GLU A 357 13.85 -11.67 -8.40
CA GLU A 357 13.47 -13.06 -8.24
C GLU A 357 13.01 -13.33 -6.80
N LYS A 358 11.91 -14.07 -6.64
CA LYS A 358 11.33 -14.36 -5.33
C LYS A 358 10.97 -15.83 -5.20
N TYR A 359 11.46 -16.45 -4.15
CA TYR A 359 11.20 -17.83 -3.76
C TYR A 359 10.42 -17.82 -2.45
N THR A 360 9.29 -18.52 -2.38
CA THR A 360 8.46 -18.64 -1.18
C THR A 360 8.17 -20.10 -0.86
N GLY A 361 8.29 -20.45 0.42
CA GLY A 361 7.86 -21.75 0.95
C GLY A 361 6.97 -21.55 2.15
N ARG A 362 5.82 -22.21 2.23
CA ARG A 362 4.87 -22.08 3.32
C ARG A 362 4.37 -23.40 3.82
N ILE A 363 4.21 -23.50 5.14
CA ILE A 363 3.59 -24.63 5.84
C ILE A 363 2.64 -24.08 6.90
N ASN A 364 1.35 -24.36 6.77
CA ASN A 364 0.32 -24.17 7.78
C ASN A 364 -0.19 -25.54 8.19
N ALA A 365 -0.03 -25.93 9.44
CA ALA A 365 -0.49 -27.20 9.93
C ALA A 365 -1.08 -27.07 11.32
N ASP A 366 -2.15 -27.79 11.58
CA ASP A 366 -2.73 -27.91 12.92
C ASP A 366 -3.14 -29.35 13.21
N GLN A 367 -3.05 -29.74 14.49
CA GLN A 367 -3.34 -31.08 14.95
C GLN A 367 -4.09 -31.04 16.28
N GLN A 368 -5.24 -31.69 16.34
CA GLN A 368 -5.98 -31.98 17.57
C GLN A 368 -5.33 -33.17 18.25
N ILE A 369 -4.56 -32.93 19.33
CA ILE A 369 -3.84 -33.99 20.08
C ILE A 369 -4.81 -34.71 21.04
N LYS A 370 -5.66 -33.92 21.70
CA LYS A 370 -6.74 -34.39 22.59
C LYS A 370 -7.97 -33.51 22.33
N SER A 371 -9.16 -33.91 22.75
CA SER A 371 -10.36 -33.10 22.58
C SER A 371 -10.25 -31.68 23.14
N TRP A 372 -9.39 -31.51 24.13
CA TRP A 372 -9.11 -30.23 24.79
C TRP A 372 -7.77 -29.57 24.41
N LEU A 373 -6.92 -30.22 23.59
CA LEU A 373 -5.57 -29.75 23.24
C LEU A 373 -5.35 -29.76 21.73
N LYS A 374 -5.16 -28.58 21.16
CA LYS A 374 -4.77 -28.36 19.74
C LYS A 374 -3.43 -27.65 19.68
N VAL A 375 -2.57 -28.07 18.76
CA VAL A 375 -1.29 -27.42 18.43
C VAL A 375 -1.28 -27.07 16.98
N GLY A 376 -0.53 -26.00 16.60
CA GLY A 376 -0.41 -25.63 15.20
C GLY A 376 0.78 -24.73 14.93
N THR A 377 1.15 -24.66 13.66
CA THR A 377 2.23 -23.82 13.12
C THR A 377 1.79 -23.13 11.84
N ASN A 378 2.20 -21.89 11.67
CA ASN A 378 2.13 -21.14 10.41
C ASN A 378 3.54 -20.63 10.16
N THR A 379 4.24 -21.19 9.19
CA THR A 379 5.63 -20.87 8.89
C THR A 379 5.79 -20.54 7.43
N THR A 380 6.44 -19.42 7.14
CA THR A 380 6.77 -18.96 5.78
C THR A 380 8.25 -18.61 5.72
N PHE A 381 8.93 -19.10 4.72
CA PHE A 381 10.26 -18.66 4.33
C PHE A 381 10.18 -17.96 2.98
N THR A 382 10.85 -16.80 2.86
CA THR A 382 10.93 -16.03 1.63
C THR A 382 12.36 -15.61 1.38
N ARG A 383 12.85 -15.85 0.18
CA ARG A 383 14.09 -15.27 -0.35
C ARG A 383 13.75 -14.42 -1.56
N THR A 384 14.21 -13.16 -1.55
CA THR A 384 14.06 -12.23 -2.67
C THR A 384 15.46 -11.76 -3.08
N GLU A 385 15.77 -11.92 -4.34
CA GLU A 385 17.00 -11.45 -4.97
C GLU A 385 16.64 -10.33 -5.93
N ASN A 386 17.26 -9.17 -5.79
CA ASN A 386 16.99 -8.01 -6.61
C ASN A 386 18.30 -7.56 -7.25
N THR A 387 18.27 -7.27 -8.53
CA THR A 387 19.29 -6.46 -9.19
C THR A 387 18.72 -5.06 -9.36
N LEU A 388 19.41 -4.07 -8.78
CA LEU A 388 18.97 -2.68 -8.72
C LEU A 388 19.70 -1.87 -9.79
N VAL A 389 18.92 -1.16 -10.58
CA VAL A 389 19.45 -0.12 -11.49
C VAL A 389 19.57 1.20 -10.74
N ASP A 390 20.64 1.95 -11.01
CA ASP A 390 20.81 3.31 -10.50
C ASP A 390 19.68 4.24 -10.99
N ASP A 391 19.09 5.03 -10.09
CA ASP A 391 17.98 5.93 -10.39
C ASP A 391 18.34 6.97 -11.45
N GLY A 392 19.61 7.35 -11.49
CA GLY A 392 20.15 8.27 -12.46
C GLY A 392 20.17 7.74 -13.90
N VAL A 393 20.22 6.43 -14.12
CA VAL A 393 20.24 5.85 -15.49
C VAL A 393 19.06 6.37 -16.30
N MET A 394 17.86 6.20 -15.77
CA MET A 394 16.66 6.61 -16.45
C MET A 394 16.54 8.12 -16.58
N ASN A 395 16.84 8.87 -15.50
CA ASN A 395 16.78 10.33 -15.53
C ASN A 395 17.75 10.92 -16.58
N ARG A 396 18.95 10.38 -16.63
CA ARG A 396 19.98 10.78 -17.61
C ARG A 396 19.57 10.44 -19.04
N ALA A 397 19.06 9.22 -19.27
CA ALA A 397 18.58 8.82 -20.58
C ALA A 397 17.42 9.72 -21.08
N ARG A 398 16.50 10.10 -20.18
CA ARG A 398 15.38 11.00 -20.52
C ARG A 398 15.82 12.42 -20.86
N CYS A 399 16.84 12.92 -20.16
CA CYS A 399 17.36 14.27 -20.35
C CYS A 399 18.38 14.35 -21.47
N ALA A 400 18.77 13.22 -22.06
CA ALA A 400 19.78 13.18 -23.10
C ALA A 400 19.35 13.94 -24.34
N ASN A 401 20.32 14.64 -24.96
CA ASN A 401 20.15 15.34 -26.21
C ASN A 401 19.83 14.34 -27.35
N PRO A 402 18.68 14.45 -28.05
CA PRO A 402 18.33 13.52 -29.11
C PRO A 402 19.23 13.64 -30.36
N MET A 403 20.11 14.66 -30.43
CA MET A 403 21.14 14.79 -31.48
C MET A 403 22.39 13.97 -31.17
N LEU A 404 22.62 13.57 -29.92
CA LEU A 404 23.78 12.81 -29.49
C LEU A 404 23.63 11.33 -29.84
N GLU A 405 24.59 10.78 -30.60
CA GLU A 405 24.62 9.38 -31.00
C GLU A 405 24.74 8.47 -29.78
N ILE A 406 23.95 7.36 -29.76
CA ILE A 406 23.95 6.37 -28.69
C ILE A 406 25.25 5.56 -28.76
N SER A 407 26.13 5.72 -27.76
CA SER A 407 27.40 5.00 -27.65
C SER A 407 27.81 4.88 -26.18
N ASP A 408 28.36 3.76 -25.79
CA ASP A 408 28.97 3.54 -24.47
C ASP A 408 30.44 4.03 -24.39
N GLU A 409 31.02 4.46 -25.50
CA GLU A 409 32.34 5.09 -25.56
C GLU A 409 32.33 6.52 -25.01
N ILE A 410 31.18 7.20 -25.04
CA ILE A 410 31.01 8.54 -24.51
C ILE A 410 30.99 8.49 -22.98
N GLU A 411 31.87 9.23 -22.33
CA GLU A 411 31.97 9.20 -20.84
C GLU A 411 30.83 9.94 -20.16
N THR A 412 30.43 11.09 -20.69
CA THR A 412 29.32 11.91 -20.15
C THR A 412 28.41 12.36 -21.30
N LEU A 413 27.13 12.63 -20.96
CA LEU A 413 26.21 13.27 -21.91
C LEU A 413 26.44 14.77 -22.00
N ASN A 414 27.52 15.24 -21.43
CA ASN A 414 27.88 16.65 -21.25
C ASN A 414 28.91 17.08 -22.30
N TRP A 415 28.49 17.94 -23.21
CA TRP A 415 29.34 18.52 -24.19
C TRP A 415 29.52 20.02 -23.92
N GLN A 416 30.77 20.44 -23.70
CA GLN A 416 31.19 21.84 -23.62
C GLN A 416 30.63 22.68 -22.46
N GLY A 417 30.44 22.07 -21.27
CA GLY A 417 30.17 22.86 -20.07
C GLY A 417 28.75 23.36 -19.87
N ILE A 418 27.83 22.96 -20.72
CA ILE A 418 26.41 23.38 -20.65
C ILE A 418 25.59 22.48 -19.73
N PHE A 419 26.09 21.29 -19.33
CA PHE A 419 25.43 20.38 -18.44
C PHE A 419 26.08 20.32 -17.05
N ASP A 420 25.25 19.95 -16.09
CA ASP A 420 25.70 19.53 -14.78
C ASP A 420 26.74 18.41 -14.91
N GLN A 421 27.88 18.59 -14.27
CA GLN A 421 29.00 17.62 -14.22
C GLN A 421 28.60 16.24 -13.67
N ASN A 422 27.36 16.06 -13.25
CA ASN A 422 26.78 14.83 -12.74
C ASN A 422 25.97 14.05 -13.81
N ASN A 423 25.95 14.50 -15.06
CA ASN A 423 25.17 13.85 -16.11
C ASN A 423 25.99 12.75 -16.82
N PHE A 424 26.18 11.64 -16.15
CA PHE A 424 26.94 10.48 -16.61
C PHE A 424 26.21 9.73 -17.75
N ASN A 425 26.97 9.05 -18.60
CA ASN A 425 26.42 8.21 -19.65
C ASN A 425 25.60 7.04 -19.03
N PRO A 426 24.29 6.94 -19.30
CA PRO A 426 23.43 5.90 -18.70
C PRO A 426 23.83 4.46 -19.09
N LEU A 427 24.40 4.26 -20.30
CA LEU A 427 24.89 2.92 -20.72
C LEU A 427 26.10 2.47 -19.89
N ARG A 428 27.01 3.41 -19.54
CA ARG A 428 28.12 3.11 -18.63
C ARG A 428 27.64 2.89 -17.21
N SER A 429 26.66 3.67 -16.72
CA SER A 429 26.07 3.47 -15.40
C SER A 429 25.35 2.12 -15.27
N LEU A 430 24.87 1.53 -16.35
CA LEU A 430 24.37 0.15 -16.37
C LEU A 430 25.47 -0.90 -16.05
N LYS A 431 26.77 -0.54 -16.11
CA LYS A 431 27.88 -1.45 -15.72
C LYS A 431 28.03 -1.59 -14.20
N VAL A 432 27.37 -0.72 -13.42
CA VAL A 432 27.33 -0.84 -11.95
C VAL A 432 26.58 -2.11 -11.56
N ASP A 433 27.21 -2.94 -10.73
CA ASP A 433 26.53 -4.09 -10.11
C ASP A 433 25.97 -3.66 -8.74
N ASN A 434 24.68 -3.94 -8.51
CA ASN A 434 24.01 -3.58 -7.27
C ASN A 434 22.96 -4.66 -6.93
N ASP A 435 23.40 -5.66 -6.17
CA ASP A 435 22.59 -6.81 -5.81
C ASP A 435 22.07 -6.68 -4.38
N LEU A 436 20.77 -6.89 -4.21
CA LEU A 436 20.08 -6.76 -2.94
C LEU A 436 19.29 -8.04 -2.64
N VAL A 437 19.72 -8.76 -1.60
CA VAL A 437 19.10 -10.03 -1.18
C VAL A 437 18.38 -9.85 0.15
N TYR A 438 17.12 -10.29 0.19
CA TYR A 438 16.35 -10.44 1.43
C TYR A 438 16.10 -11.92 1.73
N ASN A 439 16.40 -12.33 2.96
CA ASN A 439 15.99 -13.63 3.51
C ASN A 439 15.08 -13.37 4.70
N ARG A 440 13.87 -13.96 4.73
CA ARG A 440 12.93 -13.78 5.83
C ARG A 440 12.28 -15.09 6.24
N LEU A 441 12.25 -15.35 7.54
CA LEU A 441 11.55 -16.44 8.17
C LEU A 441 10.48 -15.89 9.12
N LEU A 442 9.22 -16.13 8.79
CA LEU A 442 8.07 -15.88 9.65
C LEU A 442 7.59 -17.22 10.21
N SER A 443 7.53 -17.39 11.51
CA SER A 443 7.04 -18.61 12.12
C SER A 443 6.18 -18.28 13.35
N SER A 444 4.93 -18.72 13.36
CA SER A 444 3.97 -18.54 14.45
C SER A 444 3.49 -19.91 14.89
N ASN A 445 3.83 -20.30 16.13
CA ASN A 445 3.55 -21.61 16.71
C ASN A 445 2.63 -21.43 17.90
N TYR A 446 1.53 -22.21 17.95
CA TYR A 446 0.54 -22.03 18.99
C TYR A 446 0.08 -23.33 19.64
N ILE A 447 -0.31 -23.19 20.88
CA ILE A 447 -0.98 -24.20 21.68
C ILE A 447 -2.33 -23.63 22.10
N ASN A 448 -3.40 -24.40 21.87
CA ASN A 448 -4.77 -24.05 22.23
C ASN A 448 -5.29 -25.11 23.22
N ILE A 449 -5.72 -24.69 24.39
CA ILE A 449 -6.23 -25.56 25.46
C ILE A 449 -7.68 -25.16 25.76
N ASN A 450 -8.60 -26.09 25.54
CA ASN A 450 -10.03 -25.94 25.80
C ASN A 450 -10.49 -26.93 26.89
N PRO A 451 -10.22 -26.65 28.18
CA PRO A 451 -10.47 -27.61 29.27
C PRO A 451 -11.93 -27.83 29.53
N ILE A 452 -12.78 -26.83 29.32
CA ILE A 452 -14.24 -26.87 29.43
C ILE A 452 -14.84 -26.10 28.26
N GLU A 453 -16.11 -26.35 27.95
CA GLU A 453 -16.82 -25.64 26.89
C GLU A 453 -16.82 -24.14 27.13
N GLY A 454 -16.53 -23.36 26.10
CA GLY A 454 -16.44 -21.90 26.10
C GLY A 454 -15.12 -21.32 26.65
N LEU A 455 -14.31 -22.09 27.40
CA LEU A 455 -13.02 -21.61 27.91
C LEU A 455 -11.88 -22.00 26.98
N ASN A 456 -11.14 -21.01 26.53
CA ASN A 456 -9.99 -21.17 25.61
C ASN A 456 -8.77 -20.46 26.18
N LEU A 457 -7.70 -21.19 26.42
CA LEU A 457 -6.36 -20.70 26.72
C LEU A 457 -5.50 -20.91 25.49
N ARG A 458 -4.97 -19.81 24.93
CA ARG A 458 -4.07 -19.85 23.79
C ARG A 458 -2.73 -19.22 24.15
N SER A 459 -1.65 -19.92 23.84
CA SER A 459 -0.29 -19.41 23.90
C SER A 459 0.32 -19.50 22.51
N THR A 460 0.84 -18.38 21.99
CA THR A 460 1.44 -18.28 20.65
C THR A 460 2.83 -17.69 20.78
N PHE A 461 3.84 -18.39 20.26
CA PHE A 461 5.19 -17.88 20.14
C PHE A 461 5.54 -17.70 18.67
N SER A 462 5.95 -16.49 18.32
CA SER A 462 6.22 -16.10 16.93
C SER A 462 7.63 -15.52 16.79
N ILE A 463 8.26 -15.79 15.65
CA ILE A 463 9.56 -15.24 15.25
C ILE A 463 9.44 -14.65 13.85
N ASP A 464 9.94 -13.42 13.69
CA ASP A 464 10.21 -12.77 12.42
C ASP A 464 11.72 -12.50 12.35
N TYR A 465 12.42 -13.30 11.56
CA TYR A 465 13.85 -13.12 11.30
C TYR A 465 14.01 -12.61 9.88
N ALA A 466 14.57 -11.41 9.73
CA ALA A 466 14.80 -10.78 8.44
C ALA A 466 16.28 -10.39 8.32
N GLN A 467 16.89 -10.75 7.20
CA GLN A 467 18.24 -10.37 6.80
C GLN A 467 18.17 -9.67 5.45
N LYS A 468 18.82 -8.53 5.36
CA LYS A 468 19.08 -7.78 4.13
C LYS A 468 20.58 -7.78 3.87
N GLN A 469 21.00 -8.09 2.65
CA GLN A 469 22.37 -7.94 2.19
C GLN A 469 22.36 -7.18 0.88
N GLN A 470 23.11 -6.08 0.80
CA GLN A 470 23.29 -5.32 -0.42
C GLN A 470 24.78 -5.26 -0.76
N ASN A 471 25.11 -5.73 -1.96
CA ASN A 471 26.46 -5.68 -2.52
C ASN A 471 26.44 -4.74 -3.72
N LYS A 472 27.29 -3.71 -3.69
CA LYS A 472 27.41 -2.77 -4.81
C LYS A 472 28.86 -2.71 -5.28
N TYR A 473 29.06 -2.68 -6.58
CA TYR A 473 30.35 -2.42 -7.21
C TYR A 473 30.21 -1.39 -8.33
N THR A 474 30.92 -0.28 -8.19
CA THR A 474 31.07 0.75 -9.20
C THR A 474 32.41 0.55 -9.88
N PRO A 475 32.45 0.21 -11.20
CA PRO A 475 33.68 -0.08 -11.91
C PRO A 475 34.67 1.09 -11.92
N ASN A 476 35.96 0.79 -12.05
CA ASN A 476 37.04 1.81 -12.08
C ASN A 476 37.17 2.54 -13.42
N ASP A 477 36.56 2.01 -14.48
CA ASP A 477 36.60 2.50 -15.85
C ASP A 477 35.35 3.26 -16.30
N ILE A 478 34.51 3.68 -15.34
CA ILE A 478 33.37 4.56 -15.60
C ILE A 478 33.63 5.96 -15.02
N TYR A 479 33.02 6.97 -15.65
CA TYR A 479 33.25 8.38 -15.29
C TYR A 479 32.86 8.71 -13.85
N GLU A 480 31.83 8.04 -13.27
CA GLU A 480 31.49 8.22 -11.87
C GLU A 480 32.68 7.95 -10.93
N SER A 481 33.43 6.88 -11.20
CA SER A 481 34.61 6.53 -10.41
C SER A 481 35.76 7.54 -10.55
N GLU A 482 35.93 8.10 -11.73
CA GLU A 482 36.89 9.15 -11.98
C GLU A 482 36.47 10.47 -11.32
N ARG A 483 35.22 10.89 -11.52
CA ARG A 483 34.65 12.13 -10.99
C ARG A 483 34.71 12.21 -9.47
N TYR A 484 34.36 11.14 -8.79
CA TYR A 484 34.44 11.08 -7.31
C TYR A 484 35.84 10.66 -6.80
N GLY A 485 36.78 10.45 -7.69
CA GLY A 485 38.15 10.06 -7.33
C GLY A 485 38.24 8.70 -6.64
N THR A 486 37.25 7.83 -6.80
CA THR A 486 37.21 6.53 -6.13
C THR A 486 38.09 5.50 -6.82
N GLN A 487 38.23 5.57 -8.13
CA GLN A 487 38.93 4.56 -8.96
C GLN A 487 38.38 3.15 -8.73
N GLY A 488 37.04 3.05 -8.77
CA GLY A 488 36.26 1.88 -8.40
C GLY A 488 35.89 1.87 -6.91
N GLU A 489 34.66 1.47 -6.62
CA GLU A 489 34.13 1.38 -5.26
C GLU A 489 33.36 0.08 -5.07
N ALA A 490 33.67 -0.65 -4.00
CA ALA A 490 32.94 -1.82 -3.56
C ALA A 490 32.30 -1.59 -2.20
N LYS A 491 31.05 -2.05 -2.02
CA LYS A 491 30.29 -1.91 -0.80
C LYS A 491 29.58 -3.22 -0.45
N ASP A 492 29.62 -3.63 0.83
CA ASP A 492 28.88 -4.76 1.39
C ASP A 492 28.11 -4.25 2.63
N ASP A 493 26.79 -4.14 2.51
CA ASP A 493 25.86 -3.76 3.57
C ASP A 493 25.09 -4.97 4.06
N ARG A 494 25.10 -5.24 5.36
CA ARG A 494 24.35 -6.34 5.98
C ARG A 494 23.54 -5.85 7.15
N ASP A 495 22.24 -6.02 7.03
CA ASP A 495 21.25 -5.72 8.07
C ASP A 495 20.62 -7.02 8.55
N THR A 496 20.50 -7.19 9.85
CA THR A 496 19.77 -8.31 10.46
C THR A 496 18.79 -7.77 11.50
N ARG A 497 17.53 -8.16 11.37
CA ARG A 497 16.48 -7.81 12.31
C ARG A 497 15.79 -9.07 12.80
N THR A 498 15.63 -9.17 14.11
CA THR A 498 14.94 -10.28 14.74
C THR A 498 13.85 -9.74 15.66
N VAL A 499 12.61 -10.15 15.41
CA VAL A 499 11.47 -9.87 16.27
C VAL A 499 10.97 -11.18 16.82
N TRP A 500 10.91 -11.36 18.15
CA TRP A 500 10.10 -12.40 18.73
C TRP A 500 8.91 -11.82 19.50
N GLN A 501 7.80 -12.50 19.43
CA GLN A 501 6.55 -12.11 20.06
C GLN A 501 5.97 -13.31 20.77
N TRP A 502 5.56 -13.14 22.03
CA TRP A 502 4.91 -14.16 22.82
C TRP A 502 3.58 -13.65 23.36
N ASP A 503 2.49 -14.19 22.80
CA ASP A 503 1.13 -13.81 23.13
C ASP A 503 0.47 -14.92 23.93
N ASN A 504 -0.16 -14.56 25.05
CA ASN A 504 -0.96 -15.46 25.85
C ASN A 504 -2.34 -14.85 26.04
N SER A 505 -3.40 -15.61 25.83
CA SER A 505 -4.77 -15.16 26.00
C SER A 505 -5.63 -16.23 26.68
N LEU A 506 -6.49 -15.79 27.57
CA LEU A 506 -7.55 -16.56 28.18
C LEU A 506 -8.87 -15.94 27.78
N SER A 507 -9.72 -16.67 27.06
CA SER A 507 -11.04 -16.22 26.63
C SER A 507 -12.12 -17.16 27.13
N TYR A 508 -13.25 -16.58 27.51
CA TYR A 508 -14.44 -17.33 27.92
C TYR A 508 -15.65 -16.83 27.12
N GLU A 509 -16.30 -17.76 26.45
CA GLU A 509 -17.54 -17.50 25.69
C GLU A 509 -18.68 -18.25 26.35
N VAL A 510 -19.78 -17.53 26.65
CA VAL A 510 -20.98 -18.09 27.23
C VAL A 510 -22.23 -17.50 26.58
N SER A 511 -23.22 -18.37 26.36
CA SER A 511 -24.54 -17.97 25.84
C SER A 511 -25.62 -18.41 26.87
N PHE A 512 -26.43 -17.45 27.29
CA PHE A 512 -27.56 -17.72 28.20
C PHE A 512 -28.82 -16.98 27.76
N GLY A 513 -29.79 -17.72 27.29
CA GLY A 513 -31.01 -17.16 26.71
C GLY A 513 -30.71 -16.34 25.46
N LYS A 514 -30.95 -15.01 25.52
CA LYS A 514 -30.64 -14.06 24.40
C LYS A 514 -29.30 -13.34 24.53
N HIS A 515 -28.56 -13.65 25.59
CA HIS A 515 -27.29 -13.01 25.89
C HIS A 515 -26.13 -13.88 25.39
N LYS A 516 -25.19 -13.27 24.66
CA LYS A 516 -23.89 -13.85 24.35
C LYS A 516 -22.83 -12.95 24.92
N LEU A 517 -21.91 -13.48 25.67
CA LEU A 517 -20.78 -12.78 26.26
C LEU A 517 -19.49 -13.52 25.88
N ASN A 518 -18.54 -12.77 25.33
CA ASN A 518 -17.17 -13.22 25.09
C ASN A 518 -16.24 -12.26 25.84
N ALA A 519 -15.53 -12.75 26.85
CA ALA A 519 -14.55 -11.98 27.61
C ALA A 519 -13.15 -12.56 27.39
N MET A 520 -12.15 -11.69 27.21
CA MET A 520 -10.76 -12.08 27.00
C MET A 520 -9.83 -11.22 27.86
N VAL A 521 -8.83 -11.86 28.45
CA VAL A 521 -7.66 -11.20 29.02
C VAL A 521 -6.41 -11.81 28.41
N GLY A 522 -5.37 -11.00 28.21
CA GLY A 522 -4.14 -11.49 27.59
C GLY A 522 -2.91 -10.65 27.90
N THR A 523 -1.77 -11.21 27.55
CA THR A 523 -0.46 -10.56 27.62
C THR A 523 0.26 -10.73 26.30
N SER A 524 1.03 -9.71 25.88
CA SER A 524 1.90 -9.76 24.70
C SER A 524 3.28 -9.20 25.09
N ALA A 525 4.33 -9.98 24.88
CA ALA A 525 5.71 -9.53 25.04
C ALA A 525 6.41 -9.57 23.69
N THR A 526 7.04 -8.47 23.31
CA THR A 526 7.78 -8.34 22.03
C THR A 526 9.17 -7.82 22.30
N ARG A 527 10.19 -8.39 21.64
CA ARG A 527 11.53 -7.85 21.60
C ARG A 527 12.00 -7.79 20.16
N THR A 528 12.53 -6.65 19.76
CA THR A 528 13.12 -6.41 18.44
C THR A 528 14.59 -6.11 18.65
N THR A 529 15.46 -6.79 17.92
CA THR A 529 16.90 -6.50 17.85
C THR A 529 17.28 -6.18 16.40
N TYR A 530 18.14 -5.19 16.23
CA TYR A 530 18.68 -4.77 14.95
C TYR A 530 20.19 -4.75 15.02
N ASN A 531 20.85 -5.30 13.98
CA ASN A 531 22.28 -5.27 13.80
C ASN A 531 22.59 -4.86 12.37
N TYR A 532 23.53 -3.97 12.21
CA TYR A 532 24.00 -3.47 10.92
C TYR A 532 25.51 -3.51 10.86
N ILE A 533 26.05 -3.88 9.72
CA ILE A 533 27.46 -3.76 9.35
C ILE A 533 27.56 -3.26 7.91
N ASN A 534 28.42 -2.28 7.69
CA ASN A 534 28.78 -1.77 6.37
C ASN A 534 30.29 -1.83 6.23
N ALA A 535 30.73 -2.28 5.06
CA ALA A 535 32.12 -2.23 4.65
C ALA A 535 32.22 -1.62 3.26
N THR A 536 33.11 -0.62 3.09
CA THR A 536 33.41 0.02 1.80
C THR A 536 34.90 -0.01 1.51
N ALA A 537 35.26 -0.15 0.25
CA ALA A 537 36.66 -0.06 -0.20
C ALA A 537 36.69 0.63 -1.57
N THR A 538 37.75 1.39 -1.82
CA THR A 538 37.98 2.12 -3.07
C THR A 538 39.37 1.87 -3.64
N GLY A 539 39.53 2.18 -4.93
CA GLY A 539 40.82 1.98 -5.63
C GLY A 539 41.03 0.52 -6.01
N PHE A 540 40.43 0.10 -7.13
CA PHE A 540 40.60 -1.25 -7.64
C PHE A 540 41.40 -1.22 -8.94
N GLY A 541 42.48 -2.02 -9.00
CA GLY A 541 43.35 -2.14 -10.19
C GLY A 541 42.68 -2.94 -11.33
N THR A 542 41.59 -3.61 -11.06
CA THR A 542 40.78 -4.42 -12.01
C THR A 542 39.35 -4.55 -11.57
N ASN A 543 38.43 -4.61 -12.53
CA ASN A 543 36.98 -4.84 -12.31
C ASN A 543 36.63 -6.34 -12.17
N LEU A 544 37.60 -7.26 -12.32
CA LEU A 544 37.37 -8.70 -12.43
C LEU A 544 36.66 -9.30 -11.22
N PHE A 545 36.94 -8.80 -10.01
CA PHE A 545 36.40 -9.38 -8.77
C PHE A 545 35.15 -8.67 -8.27
N GLY A 546 34.80 -7.49 -8.83
CA GLY A 546 33.66 -6.71 -8.37
C GLY A 546 33.67 -6.50 -6.85
N TYR A 547 32.52 -6.65 -6.20
CA TYR A 547 32.37 -6.54 -4.74
C TYR A 547 32.85 -7.79 -3.97
N HIS A 548 33.33 -8.86 -4.65
CA HIS A 548 33.77 -10.09 -3.97
C HIS A 548 35.15 -9.97 -3.31
N SER A 549 35.88 -8.88 -3.54
CA SER A 549 37.20 -8.68 -2.96
C SER A 549 37.44 -7.27 -2.45
N LEU A 550 36.70 -6.86 -1.39
CA LEU A 550 36.89 -5.55 -0.76
C LEU A 550 38.35 -5.34 -0.29
N GLY A 551 39.02 -6.42 0.09
CA GLY A 551 40.44 -6.38 0.54
C GLY A 551 41.44 -5.92 -0.53
N SER A 552 41.09 -6.01 -1.83
CA SER A 552 41.96 -5.59 -2.94
C SER A 552 41.92 -4.09 -3.24
N GLY A 553 41.00 -3.33 -2.64
CA GLY A 553 41.00 -1.88 -2.72
C GLY A 553 42.26 -1.29 -2.12
N TYR A 554 43.06 -0.57 -2.93
CA TYR A 554 44.36 -0.08 -2.51
C TYR A 554 44.35 1.27 -1.77
N LYS A 555 43.27 2.04 -1.89
CA LYS A 555 43.08 3.33 -1.17
C LYS A 555 42.66 3.07 0.28
N LYS A 556 43.66 2.84 1.13
CA LYS A 556 43.42 2.47 2.53
C LYS A 556 42.79 3.57 3.37
N ASP A 557 43.03 4.82 3.03
CA ASP A 557 42.47 6.02 3.64
C ASP A 557 41.00 6.23 3.32
N GLN A 558 40.49 5.60 2.27
CA GLN A 558 39.08 5.66 1.84
C GLN A 558 38.29 4.37 2.16
N ARG A 559 38.84 3.50 3.02
CA ARG A 559 38.11 2.33 3.51
C ARG A 559 37.16 2.74 4.62
N GLY A 560 35.90 2.36 4.47
CA GLY A 560 34.87 2.58 5.48
C GLY A 560 34.48 1.29 6.17
N LEU A 561 34.29 1.37 7.48
CA LEU A 561 33.70 0.31 8.29
C LEU A 561 32.78 0.95 9.31
N SER A 562 31.51 0.56 9.33
CA SER A 562 30.55 1.02 10.33
C SER A 562 29.65 -0.11 10.82
N THR A 563 29.28 -0.02 12.08
CA THR A 563 28.33 -0.95 12.70
C THR A 563 27.29 -0.17 13.49
N ALA A 564 26.11 -0.72 13.58
CA ALA A 564 25.06 -0.21 14.46
C ALA A 564 24.31 -1.36 15.14
N TRP A 565 23.85 -1.10 16.34
CA TRP A 565 23.01 -2.02 17.10
C TRP A 565 21.92 -1.26 17.82
N SER A 566 20.70 -1.80 17.79
CA SER A 566 19.60 -1.29 18.62
C SER A 566 18.71 -2.41 19.14
N GLU A 567 18.02 -2.13 20.23
CA GLU A 567 17.06 -3.03 20.86
C GLU A 567 15.86 -2.27 21.41
N GLN A 568 14.68 -2.83 21.19
CA GLN A 568 13.45 -2.34 21.79
C GLN A 568 12.62 -3.49 22.35
N THR A 569 11.92 -3.24 23.45
CA THR A 569 10.98 -4.16 24.05
C THR A 569 9.62 -3.49 24.28
N LEU A 570 8.55 -4.29 24.12
CA LEU A 570 7.18 -3.88 24.38
C LEU A 570 6.48 -4.97 25.18
N LEU A 571 5.92 -4.61 26.35
CA LEU A 571 5.11 -5.49 27.18
C LEU A 571 3.70 -4.93 27.27
N SER A 572 2.69 -5.77 27.05
CA SER A 572 1.30 -5.33 26.96
C SER A 572 0.38 -6.24 27.76
N TYR A 573 -0.61 -5.64 28.44
CA TYR A 573 -1.75 -6.31 29.04
C TYR A 573 -3.02 -5.89 28.33
N ILE A 574 -3.89 -6.86 28.02
CA ILE A 574 -5.07 -6.66 27.17
C ILE A 574 -6.29 -7.20 27.91
N ALA A 575 -7.39 -6.47 27.92
CA ALA A 575 -8.70 -6.94 28.35
C ALA A 575 -9.75 -6.53 27.33
N ARG A 576 -10.62 -7.46 26.95
CA ARG A 576 -11.72 -7.22 25.99
C ARG A 576 -12.98 -7.92 26.41
N VAL A 577 -14.12 -7.25 26.23
CA VAL A 577 -15.45 -7.79 26.44
C VAL A 577 -16.29 -7.51 25.22
N ASN A 578 -16.87 -8.54 24.63
CA ASN A 578 -17.88 -8.45 23.58
C ASN A 578 -19.21 -8.96 24.14
N TYR A 579 -20.25 -8.17 24.04
CA TYR A 579 -21.59 -8.51 24.48
C TYR A 579 -22.56 -8.35 23.32
N ASN A 580 -23.41 -9.37 23.13
CA ASN A 580 -24.46 -9.38 22.11
C ASN A 580 -25.78 -9.78 22.78
N TYR A 581 -26.78 -8.91 22.70
CA TYR A 581 -28.14 -9.16 23.16
C TYR A 581 -29.07 -9.43 21.99
N ALA A 582 -29.45 -10.68 21.81
CA ALA A 582 -30.43 -11.15 20.82
C ALA A 582 -30.08 -10.79 19.36
N GLY A 583 -28.81 -10.53 19.02
CA GLY A 583 -28.39 -10.01 17.70
C GLY A 583 -28.72 -8.53 17.46
N LYS A 584 -29.41 -7.85 18.42
CA LYS A 584 -29.91 -6.46 18.30
C LYS A 584 -28.89 -5.44 18.76
N TYR A 585 -28.43 -5.59 20.00
CA TYR A 585 -27.48 -4.65 20.63
C TYR A 585 -26.16 -5.35 20.84
N LEU A 586 -25.13 -4.76 20.26
CA LEU A 586 -23.77 -5.25 20.33
C LEU A 586 -22.92 -4.20 21.03
N LEU A 587 -22.08 -4.62 21.96
CA LEU A 587 -21.16 -3.76 22.68
C LEU A 587 -19.79 -4.44 22.71
N THR A 588 -18.74 -3.70 22.35
CA THR A 588 -17.34 -4.10 22.52
C THR A 588 -16.63 -3.06 23.39
N ALA A 589 -15.96 -3.50 24.42
CA ALA A 589 -15.07 -2.68 25.23
C ALA A 589 -13.69 -3.34 25.28
N THR A 590 -12.64 -2.58 25.02
CA THR A 590 -11.25 -3.05 25.06
C THR A 590 -10.41 -2.06 25.85
N ALA A 591 -9.52 -2.57 26.68
CA ALA A 591 -8.49 -1.80 27.34
C ALA A 591 -7.13 -2.47 27.11
N ARG A 592 -6.13 -1.70 26.72
CA ARG A 592 -4.76 -2.16 26.56
C ARG A 592 -3.80 -1.25 27.34
N TYR A 593 -2.85 -1.86 28.02
CA TYR A 593 -1.84 -1.19 28.83
C TYR A 593 -0.47 -1.60 28.32
N ASP A 594 0.22 -0.69 27.64
CA ASP A 594 1.49 -0.93 26.94
C ASP A 594 2.66 -0.26 27.68
N GLY A 595 3.76 -1.01 27.87
CA GLY A 595 5.02 -0.52 28.41
C GLY A 595 6.14 -0.67 27.40
N SER A 596 6.77 0.44 26.99
CA SER A 596 7.81 0.51 25.96
C SER A 596 9.15 0.95 26.51
N SER A 597 10.23 0.29 26.07
CA SER A 597 11.62 0.69 26.36
C SER A 597 12.07 1.97 25.65
N LYS A 598 11.31 2.46 24.68
CA LYS A 598 11.62 3.69 23.95
C LYS A 598 11.48 4.98 24.79
N PHE A 599 10.81 4.88 25.93
CA PHE A 599 10.57 5.99 26.84
C PHE A 599 11.34 5.83 28.15
N ALA A 600 11.72 6.96 28.75
CA ALA A 600 12.38 6.98 30.03
C ALA A 600 11.52 6.41 31.15
N LYS A 601 12.16 5.99 32.26
CA LYS A 601 11.48 5.51 33.46
C LYS A 601 10.48 6.56 33.99
N GLY A 602 9.23 6.16 34.16
CA GLY A 602 8.11 7.03 34.50
C GLY A 602 7.15 7.31 33.37
N ASN A 603 7.61 7.34 32.11
CA ASN A 603 6.81 7.60 30.91
C ASN A 603 6.62 6.35 30.04
N GLN A 604 7.16 5.20 30.47
CA GLN A 604 7.15 3.94 29.69
C GLN A 604 5.74 3.40 29.44
N TRP A 605 4.80 3.63 30.35
CA TRP A 605 3.50 3.00 30.33
C TRP A 605 2.39 3.92 29.83
N GLY A 606 1.56 3.41 28.91
CA GLY A 606 0.37 4.07 28.38
C GLY A 606 -0.87 3.19 28.44
N ILE A 607 -2.04 3.77 28.71
CA ILE A 607 -3.33 3.08 28.69
C ILE A 607 -4.16 3.55 27.49
N PHE A 608 -4.72 2.57 26.74
CA PHE A 608 -5.41 2.77 25.49
C PHE A 608 -6.78 2.09 25.52
N PRO A 609 -7.82 2.77 26.05
CA PRO A 609 -9.18 2.26 26.09
C PRO A 609 -9.92 2.52 24.79
N SER A 610 -10.86 1.60 24.45
CA SER A 610 -11.83 1.81 23.38
C SER A 610 -13.17 1.19 23.73
N VAL A 611 -14.24 1.78 23.20
CA VAL A 611 -15.61 1.28 23.30
C VAL A 611 -16.31 1.48 21.97
N SER A 612 -17.09 0.50 21.56
CA SER A 612 -17.97 0.61 20.40
C SER A 612 -19.29 -0.12 20.64
N ALA A 613 -20.34 0.42 20.05
CA ALA A 613 -21.67 -0.16 20.12
C ALA A 613 -22.27 -0.25 18.72
N ALA A 614 -23.10 -1.27 18.50
CA ALA A 614 -23.89 -1.37 17.28
C ALA A 614 -25.32 -1.76 17.62
N TRP A 615 -26.25 -1.20 16.84
CA TRP A 615 -27.68 -1.47 16.92
C TRP A 615 -28.17 -2.01 15.59
N ASN A 616 -28.58 -3.27 15.57
CA ASN A 616 -29.26 -3.88 14.42
C ASN A 616 -30.75 -3.50 14.45
N ILE A 617 -31.09 -2.42 13.79
CA ILE A 617 -32.42 -1.84 13.79
C ILE A 617 -33.44 -2.80 13.14
N THR A 618 -33.01 -3.53 12.11
CA THR A 618 -33.87 -4.54 11.43
C THR A 618 -34.34 -5.67 12.35
N GLU A 619 -33.60 -5.98 13.41
CA GLU A 619 -33.99 -6.99 14.40
C GLU A 619 -35.08 -6.50 15.35
N GLU A 620 -35.47 -5.21 15.31
CA GLU A 620 -36.51 -4.65 16.18
C GLU A 620 -37.92 -5.03 15.75
N LYS A 621 -38.79 -5.13 16.74
CA LYS A 621 -40.18 -5.52 16.48
C LYS A 621 -40.92 -4.58 15.52
N PHE A 622 -40.62 -3.27 15.59
CA PHE A 622 -41.25 -2.25 14.74
C PHE A 622 -40.73 -2.31 13.28
N MET A 623 -39.60 -2.97 13.02
CA MET A 623 -39.07 -3.17 11.68
C MET A 623 -39.53 -4.46 10.98
N LYS A 624 -40.18 -5.38 11.68
CA LYS A 624 -40.54 -6.69 11.12
C LYS A 624 -41.52 -6.65 9.93
N ASN A 625 -42.30 -5.60 9.83
CA ASN A 625 -43.33 -5.46 8.77
C ASN A 625 -42.84 -4.58 7.59
N GLN A 626 -41.61 -4.02 7.64
CA GLN A 626 -41.04 -3.28 6.53
C GLN A 626 -40.33 -4.23 5.53
N THR A 627 -40.28 -3.85 4.27
CA THR A 627 -39.72 -4.64 3.17
C THR A 627 -38.57 -3.93 2.43
N ILE A 628 -38.18 -2.74 2.91
CA ILE A 628 -37.16 -1.91 2.25
C ILE A 628 -35.75 -2.37 2.61
N PHE A 629 -35.50 -2.57 3.92
CA PHE A 629 -34.19 -2.93 4.43
C PHE A 629 -34.12 -4.41 4.80
N ASP A 630 -33.20 -5.14 4.20
CA ASP A 630 -32.82 -6.48 4.67
C ASP A 630 -31.89 -6.38 5.88
N GLN A 631 -31.05 -5.33 5.90
CA GLN A 631 -30.21 -4.96 7.02
C GLN A 631 -30.21 -3.44 7.19
N LEU A 632 -30.33 -2.98 8.43
CA LEU A 632 -30.06 -1.61 8.84
C LEU A 632 -29.37 -1.68 10.21
N LYS A 633 -28.07 -1.37 10.22
CA LYS A 633 -27.22 -1.42 11.41
C LYS A 633 -26.53 -0.07 11.61
N LEU A 634 -26.70 0.51 12.77
CA LEU A 634 -26.01 1.71 13.22
C LEU A 634 -24.80 1.31 14.07
N ARG A 635 -23.65 1.91 13.83
CA ARG A 635 -22.40 1.68 14.60
C ARG A 635 -21.86 3.01 15.13
N ALA A 636 -21.38 3.02 16.36
CA ALA A 636 -20.68 4.15 16.95
C ALA A 636 -19.48 3.64 17.77
N GLY A 637 -18.35 4.29 17.62
CA GLY A 637 -17.12 3.91 18.31
C GLY A 637 -16.30 5.12 18.76
N PHE A 638 -15.65 4.95 19.90
CA PHE A 638 -14.65 5.87 20.42
C PHE A 638 -13.48 5.10 20.97
N GLY A 639 -12.26 5.57 20.77
CA GLY A 639 -11.08 4.97 21.37
C GLY A 639 -9.89 5.90 21.37
N ILE A 640 -8.93 5.53 22.21
CA ILE A 640 -7.62 6.17 22.30
C ILE A 640 -6.58 5.13 21.90
N VAL A 641 -5.70 5.49 20.97
CA VAL A 641 -4.58 4.67 20.52
C VAL A 641 -3.29 5.44 20.76
N GLY A 642 -2.23 4.76 21.17
CA GLY A 642 -0.90 5.37 21.31
C GLY A 642 -0.09 5.30 20.04
N ASN A 643 1.01 6.03 19.98
CA ASN A 643 2.07 5.84 19.00
C ASN A 643 3.43 6.03 19.67
N GLN A 644 4.38 5.13 19.34
CA GLN A 644 5.76 5.14 19.83
C GLN A 644 6.78 5.26 18.69
N ASN A 645 6.38 5.82 17.57
CA ASN A 645 7.24 5.87 16.37
C ASN A 645 8.32 6.94 16.49
N ILE A 646 9.29 6.66 17.36
CA ILE A 646 10.52 7.41 17.60
C ILE A 646 11.70 6.45 17.54
N ASP A 647 12.90 7.01 17.41
CA ASP A 647 14.14 6.26 17.50
C ASP A 647 14.32 5.58 18.86
N ASP A 648 15.01 4.46 18.88
CA ASP A 648 15.42 3.83 20.12
C ASP A 648 16.34 4.79 20.90
N PHE A 649 16.18 4.81 22.23
CA PHE A 649 16.96 5.68 23.12
C PHE A 649 16.80 7.20 22.88
N ALA A 650 15.67 7.65 22.29
CA ALA A 650 15.43 9.06 22.02
C ALA A 650 15.43 9.95 23.27
N TYR A 651 15.19 9.37 24.43
CA TYR A 651 15.24 10.05 25.73
C TYR A 651 16.67 10.33 26.24
N LEU A 652 17.70 9.72 25.63
CA LEU A 652 19.11 9.93 25.98
C LEU A 652 19.78 10.98 25.08
N SER A 653 20.70 11.76 25.67
CA SER A 653 21.60 12.59 24.87
C SER A 653 22.64 11.71 24.20
N LEU A 654 22.80 11.89 22.89
CA LEU A 654 23.76 11.14 22.09
C LEU A 654 24.94 12.05 21.71
N TYR A 655 26.11 11.48 21.70
CA TYR A 655 27.33 12.13 21.29
C TYR A 655 27.95 11.43 20.09
N ASN A 656 28.41 12.23 19.12
CA ASN A 656 29.17 11.73 17.98
C ASN A 656 30.67 11.80 18.29
N VAL A 657 31.36 10.70 18.07
CA VAL A 657 32.81 10.66 18.13
C VAL A 657 33.36 10.71 16.72
N SER A 658 34.08 11.78 16.41
CA SER A 658 34.73 11.95 15.10
C SER A 658 36.25 12.03 15.28
N TYR A 659 36.98 11.54 14.29
CA TYR A 659 38.44 11.58 14.24
C TYR A 659 38.84 12.56 13.14
N THR A 660 39.64 13.57 13.48
CA THR A 660 40.20 14.50 12.51
C THR A 660 41.71 14.36 12.44
N GLY A 661 42.20 14.30 11.22
CA GLY A 661 43.63 14.30 10.92
C GLY A 661 44.26 12.90 10.80
N THR A 662 44.70 12.57 9.61
CA THR A 662 45.72 11.58 9.36
C THR A 662 47.05 12.29 9.47
N SER A 663 47.78 12.17 10.58
CA SER A 663 49.18 12.49 10.55
C SER A 663 49.97 11.22 10.20
N ASP A 664 50.95 11.32 9.34
CA ASP A 664 51.96 10.29 9.10
C ASP A 664 52.66 9.85 10.40
N THR A 665 52.42 10.56 11.50
CA THR A 665 53.00 10.30 12.83
C THR A 665 52.11 9.48 13.76
N GLY A 666 50.92 9.05 13.30
CA GLY A 666 50.03 8.12 14.03
C GLY A 666 49.17 8.76 15.14
N TYR A 667 49.15 10.07 15.28
CA TYR A 667 48.25 10.76 16.24
C TYR A 667 46.95 11.18 15.52
N THR A 668 45.83 10.55 15.90
CA THR A 668 44.52 10.98 15.52
C THR A 668 43.91 11.81 16.65
N ASN A 669 43.55 13.05 16.40
CA ASN A 669 42.74 13.83 17.33
C ASN A 669 41.30 13.32 17.25
N SER A 670 40.82 12.71 18.32
CA SER A 670 39.38 12.44 18.48
C SER A 670 38.72 13.66 19.10
N PHE A 671 37.59 14.07 18.57
CA PHE A 671 36.74 15.02 19.25
C PHE A 671 35.32 14.44 19.41
N VAL A 672 34.68 14.80 20.50
CA VAL A 672 33.31 14.43 20.81
C VAL A 672 32.46 15.65 20.51
N SER A 673 31.57 15.53 19.53
CA SER A 673 30.55 16.54 19.26
C SER A 673 29.20 16.12 19.84
N ASN A 674 28.43 17.11 20.25
CA ASN A 674 27.05 16.85 20.68
C ASN A 674 26.23 16.39 19.47
N GLY A 675 25.62 15.23 19.59
CA GLY A 675 24.65 14.74 18.61
C GLY A 675 23.27 15.37 18.88
N ARG A 676 22.32 14.56 19.36
CA ARG A 676 20.97 15.00 19.73
C ARG A 676 20.87 15.21 21.24
N ARG A 677 20.20 16.30 21.66
CA ARG A 677 19.79 16.48 23.05
C ARG A 677 18.71 15.44 23.41
N GLY A 678 18.91 14.69 24.47
CA GLY A 678 17.91 13.78 25.01
C GLY A 678 16.77 14.51 25.70
N THR A 679 15.57 13.95 25.62
CA THR A 679 14.36 14.46 26.26
C THR A 679 13.79 13.39 27.20
N PRO A 680 14.14 13.42 28.51
CA PRO A 680 13.67 12.41 29.47
C PRO A 680 12.15 12.38 29.64
N ASP A 681 11.47 13.51 29.39
CA ASP A 681 10.02 13.66 29.55
C ASP A 681 9.21 13.22 28.33
N ILE A 682 9.88 12.75 27.29
CA ILE A 682 9.21 12.25 26.07
C ILE A 682 8.24 11.11 26.41
N SER A 683 7.03 11.18 25.83
CA SER A 683 5.96 10.23 26.11
C SER A 683 5.19 9.84 24.85
N TRP A 684 4.22 8.97 25.02
CA TRP A 684 3.35 8.47 23.95
C TRP A 684 2.62 9.60 23.22
N GLU A 685 2.62 9.59 21.89
CA GLU A 685 1.62 10.32 21.10
C GLU A 685 0.24 9.72 21.39
N LYS A 686 -0.78 10.56 21.45
CA LYS A 686 -2.17 10.14 21.76
C LYS A 686 -3.10 10.47 20.62
N GLN A 687 -3.69 9.45 20.04
CA GLN A 687 -4.69 9.56 18.99
C GLN A 687 -6.07 9.26 19.55
N LYS A 688 -6.98 10.23 19.51
CA LYS A 688 -8.40 10.06 19.86
C LYS A 688 -9.19 9.94 18.57
N GLN A 689 -9.97 8.86 18.47
CA GLN A 689 -10.78 8.57 17.28
C GLN A 689 -12.24 8.44 17.64
N TRP A 690 -13.11 9.04 16.82
CA TRP A 690 -14.56 8.86 16.81
C TRP A 690 -14.95 8.30 15.46
N ASN A 691 -15.83 7.31 15.46
CA ASN A 691 -16.40 6.72 14.26
C ASN A 691 -17.90 6.57 14.40
N LEU A 692 -18.66 6.95 13.37
CA LEU A 692 -20.08 6.71 13.23
C LEU A 692 -20.33 6.03 11.89
N GLY A 693 -20.96 4.86 11.90
CA GLY A 693 -21.19 4.06 10.69
C GLY A 693 -22.62 3.60 10.55
N VAL A 694 -23.08 3.45 9.31
CA VAL A 694 -24.38 2.87 8.97
C VAL A 694 -24.15 1.80 7.90
N ASP A 695 -24.58 0.56 8.21
CA ASP A 695 -24.59 -0.53 7.23
C ASP A 695 -26.04 -0.81 6.80
N MET A 696 -26.27 -0.80 5.50
CA MET A 696 -27.57 -0.98 4.87
C MET A 696 -27.52 -2.10 3.84
N ALA A 697 -28.54 -2.94 3.81
CA ALA A 697 -28.75 -3.90 2.73
C ALA A 697 -30.20 -3.84 2.25
N PHE A 698 -30.39 -4.01 0.94
CA PHE A 698 -31.65 -3.87 0.22
C PHE A 698 -31.82 -5.01 -0.79
N LEU A 699 -33.07 -5.22 -1.23
CA LEU A 699 -33.41 -6.11 -2.35
C LEU A 699 -32.92 -7.54 -2.14
N GLN A 700 -33.18 -8.13 -0.97
CA GLN A 700 -32.71 -9.48 -0.59
C GLN A 700 -31.17 -9.57 -0.54
N ASN A 701 -30.55 -8.58 0.12
CA ASN A 701 -29.10 -8.41 0.25
C ASN A 701 -28.34 -8.21 -1.08
N ARG A 702 -29.04 -7.92 -2.18
CA ARG A 702 -28.40 -7.68 -3.49
C ARG A 702 -27.64 -6.36 -3.54
N VAL A 703 -28.07 -5.36 -2.80
CA VAL A 703 -27.41 -4.05 -2.70
C VAL A 703 -27.01 -3.83 -1.25
N ARG A 704 -25.74 -3.64 -1.00
CA ARG A 704 -25.16 -3.34 0.32
C ARG A 704 -24.42 -2.02 0.24
N LEU A 705 -24.73 -1.11 1.15
CA LEU A 705 -24.09 0.19 1.28
C LEU A 705 -23.60 0.38 2.72
N SER A 706 -22.33 0.68 2.88
CA SER A 706 -21.74 1.09 4.16
C SER A 706 -21.28 2.53 4.05
N VAL A 707 -21.62 3.34 5.05
CA VAL A 707 -21.21 4.75 5.17
C VAL A 707 -20.58 4.95 6.53
N ASP A 708 -19.35 5.45 6.57
CA ASP A 708 -18.62 5.77 7.80
C ASP A 708 -18.22 7.25 7.81
N ALA A 709 -18.44 7.92 8.93
CA ALA A 709 -17.90 9.25 9.24
C ALA A 709 -16.90 9.12 10.38
N PHE A 710 -15.73 9.75 10.23
CA PHE A 710 -14.70 9.69 11.25
C PHE A 710 -14.09 11.04 11.59
N LEU A 711 -13.58 11.15 12.82
CA LEU A 711 -12.79 12.25 13.32
C LEU A 711 -11.62 11.67 14.11
N ILE A 712 -10.41 12.04 13.75
CA ILE A 712 -9.16 11.62 14.39
C ILE A 712 -8.42 12.87 14.86
N LYS A 713 -8.07 12.92 16.15
CA LYS A 713 -7.27 13.98 16.72
C LYS A 713 -6.02 13.41 17.34
N ASN A 714 -4.89 13.71 16.71
CA ASN A 714 -3.57 13.36 17.20
C ASN A 714 -3.00 14.52 17.99
N LYS A 715 -2.64 14.26 19.22
CA LYS A 715 -2.04 15.25 20.13
C LYS A 715 -0.74 14.70 20.69
N ASP A 716 0.05 15.62 21.27
CA ASP A 716 1.34 15.28 21.85
C ASP A 716 2.27 14.64 20.82
N LEU A 717 2.22 15.11 19.55
CA LEU A 717 3.01 14.57 18.45
C LEU A 717 4.50 14.80 18.70
N LEU A 718 5.29 13.80 18.39
CA LEU A 718 6.74 13.82 18.52
C LEU A 718 7.37 14.58 17.36
N MET A 719 7.80 15.82 17.66
CA MET A 719 8.41 16.71 16.68
C MET A 719 9.85 17.00 17.04
N SER A 720 10.73 16.97 16.03
CA SER A 720 12.06 17.57 16.14
C SER A 720 11.97 19.06 15.90
N HIS A 721 12.62 19.84 16.76
CA HIS A 721 12.77 21.26 16.52
C HIS A 721 14.23 21.72 16.78
N SER A 722 14.65 22.76 16.08
CA SER A 722 15.99 23.31 16.19
C SER A 722 16.18 24.01 17.53
N LEU A 723 17.37 23.89 18.09
CA LEU A 723 17.77 24.57 19.31
C LEU A 723 18.77 25.69 18.99
N PRO A 724 18.80 26.78 19.81
CA PRO A 724 19.87 27.76 19.72
C PRO A 724 21.24 27.10 19.87
N THR A 725 22.20 27.44 19.02
CA THR A 725 23.57 26.88 19.03
C THR A 725 24.29 27.05 20.36
N THR A 726 23.89 28.01 21.17
CA THR A 726 24.38 28.21 22.55
C THR A 726 24.07 27.05 23.48
N THR A 727 23.09 26.18 23.16
CA THR A 727 22.80 24.99 23.96
C THR A 727 23.83 23.88 23.72
N GLY A 728 24.66 23.99 22.69
CA GLY A 728 25.59 22.98 22.23
C GLY A 728 24.94 21.84 21.41
N PHE A 729 23.64 21.85 21.20
CA PHE A 729 22.90 20.87 20.40
C PHE A 729 22.20 21.54 19.24
N SER A 730 22.06 20.83 18.11
CA SER A 730 21.35 21.35 16.93
C SER A 730 19.84 21.18 17.03
N SER A 731 19.36 20.10 17.67
CA SER A 731 17.94 19.79 17.76
C SER A 731 17.58 18.98 19.00
N THR A 732 16.30 18.89 19.29
CA THR A 732 15.70 18.00 20.28
C THR A 732 14.36 17.48 19.77
N ILE A 733 13.83 16.39 20.36
CA ILE A 733 12.50 15.85 20.05
C ILE A 733 11.61 16.06 21.28
N GLU A 734 10.42 16.62 21.06
CA GLU A 734 9.46 16.90 22.14
C GLU A 734 8.02 16.60 21.70
N ASN A 735 7.10 16.40 22.66
CA ASN A 735 5.67 16.19 22.42
C ASN A 735 4.94 17.53 22.24
N ILE A 736 4.97 18.13 21.05
CA ILE A 736 4.60 19.55 20.83
C ILE A 736 3.65 19.83 19.68
N GLY A 737 3.28 18.85 18.89
CA GLY A 737 2.41 19.04 17.72
C GLY A 737 1.01 18.45 17.86
N ALA A 738 0.09 18.89 17.02
CA ALA A 738 -1.21 18.26 16.87
C ALA A 738 -1.72 18.32 15.42
N ILE A 739 -2.37 17.22 14.98
CA ILE A 739 -3.01 17.11 13.67
C ILE A 739 -4.43 16.57 13.85
N GLU A 740 -5.36 17.03 13.02
CA GLU A 740 -6.71 16.53 12.91
C GLU A 740 -6.97 15.95 11.51
N ASN A 741 -7.55 14.75 11.44
CA ASN A 741 -8.10 14.15 10.22
C ASN A 741 -9.60 13.94 10.39
N LYS A 742 -10.38 14.30 9.39
CA LYS A 742 -11.81 14.01 9.36
C LYS A 742 -12.24 13.64 7.96
N GLY A 743 -13.22 12.75 7.85
CA GLY A 743 -13.64 12.30 6.53
C GLY A 743 -14.92 11.48 6.52
N LEU A 744 -15.31 11.15 5.27
CA LEU A 744 -16.45 10.30 4.94
C LEU A 744 -16.00 9.19 4.02
N GLU A 745 -16.50 7.99 4.25
CA GLU A 745 -16.21 6.80 3.49
C GLU A 745 -17.52 6.15 3.04
N PHE A 746 -17.58 5.74 1.77
CA PHE A 746 -18.71 5.03 1.17
C PHE A 746 -18.21 3.75 0.52
N ALA A 747 -18.88 2.63 0.78
CA ALA A 747 -18.63 1.36 0.12
C ALA A 747 -19.93 0.76 -0.34
N LEU A 748 -20.08 0.58 -1.65
CA LEU A 748 -21.25 0.00 -2.31
C LEU A 748 -20.86 -1.34 -2.94
N ASN A 749 -21.66 -2.37 -2.68
CA ASN A 749 -21.63 -3.64 -3.39
C ASN A 749 -23.03 -3.97 -3.88
N ALA A 750 -23.17 -4.23 -5.16
CA ALA A 750 -24.46 -4.48 -5.78
C ALA A 750 -24.39 -5.67 -6.75
N ASN A 751 -25.25 -6.66 -6.56
CA ASN A 751 -25.55 -7.68 -7.54
C ASN A 751 -26.70 -7.15 -8.42
N LEU A 752 -26.35 -6.52 -9.55
CA LEU A 752 -27.30 -5.82 -10.41
C LEU A 752 -28.22 -6.77 -11.16
N VAL A 753 -27.67 -7.87 -11.68
CA VAL A 753 -28.43 -8.92 -12.37
C VAL A 753 -27.99 -10.28 -11.84
N ARG A 754 -28.95 -11.10 -11.43
CA ARG A 754 -28.75 -12.50 -11.05
C ARG A 754 -29.74 -13.37 -11.82
N ALA A 755 -29.26 -14.04 -12.84
CA ALA A 755 -30.02 -14.97 -13.67
C ALA A 755 -29.30 -16.32 -13.69
N LYS A 756 -29.97 -17.38 -14.15
CA LYS A 756 -29.45 -18.75 -14.14
C LYS A 756 -28.02 -18.89 -14.70
N ASP A 757 -27.74 -18.22 -15.83
CA ASP A 757 -26.47 -18.34 -16.56
C ASP A 757 -25.70 -17.01 -16.63
N PHE A 758 -26.24 -15.92 -16.05
CA PHE A 758 -25.68 -14.58 -16.15
C PHE A 758 -25.72 -13.86 -14.80
N GLU A 759 -24.59 -13.36 -14.37
CA GLU A 759 -24.45 -12.54 -13.17
C GLU A 759 -23.70 -11.25 -13.49
N TRP A 760 -24.19 -10.13 -12.93
CA TRP A 760 -23.56 -8.84 -13.04
C TRP A 760 -23.41 -8.22 -11.65
N ASN A 761 -22.17 -8.12 -11.18
CA ASN A 761 -21.80 -7.48 -9.93
C ASN A 761 -21.15 -6.12 -10.17
N PHE A 762 -21.41 -5.19 -9.29
CA PHE A 762 -20.81 -3.87 -9.27
C PHE A 762 -20.37 -3.53 -7.84
N ALA A 763 -19.13 -3.04 -7.68
CA ALA A 763 -18.64 -2.53 -6.42
C ALA A 763 -18.01 -1.15 -6.62
N ALA A 764 -18.21 -0.24 -5.66
CA ALA A 764 -17.63 1.09 -5.71
C ALA A 764 -17.23 1.57 -4.30
N THR A 765 -16.15 2.31 -4.22
CA THR A 765 -15.67 2.97 -3.00
C THR A 765 -15.42 4.45 -3.28
N LEU A 766 -15.76 5.31 -2.31
CA LEU A 766 -15.45 6.73 -2.32
C LEU A 766 -14.96 7.13 -0.94
N SER A 767 -13.84 7.83 -0.87
CA SER A 767 -13.24 8.35 0.36
C SER A 767 -12.93 9.82 0.21
N MET A 768 -13.28 10.59 1.24
CA MET A 768 -13.00 12.01 1.38
C MET A 768 -12.38 12.21 2.74
N ASP A 769 -11.14 12.68 2.78
CA ASP A 769 -10.49 13.02 4.05
C ASP A 769 -9.81 14.38 3.94
N LYS A 770 -9.81 15.10 5.06
CA LYS A 770 -9.15 16.39 5.21
C LYS A 770 -8.22 16.35 6.41
N ASN A 771 -6.93 16.56 6.14
CA ASN A 771 -5.89 16.74 7.13
C ASN A 771 -5.75 18.20 7.50
N LYS A 772 -5.43 18.49 8.77
CA LYS A 772 -5.20 19.84 9.29
C LYS A 772 -4.19 19.82 10.43
N VAL A 773 -3.15 20.65 10.34
CA VAL A 773 -2.24 20.95 11.45
C VAL A 773 -2.99 21.88 12.41
N THR A 774 -3.14 21.49 13.68
CA THR A 774 -3.94 22.22 14.68
C THR A 774 -3.10 22.83 15.80
N GLN A 775 -1.82 22.40 15.91
CA GLN A 775 -0.88 22.96 16.88
C GLN A 775 0.55 22.75 16.37
N LEU A 776 1.40 23.73 16.52
CA LEU A 776 2.83 23.73 16.28
C LEU A 776 3.59 24.08 17.57
N TYR A 777 4.93 24.14 17.49
CA TYR A 777 5.80 24.49 18.61
C TYR A 777 5.60 25.93 19.04
N GLY A 778 5.42 26.15 20.34
CA GLY A 778 5.18 27.50 20.92
C GLY A 778 3.92 28.15 20.33
N ASP A 779 4.01 29.44 20.05
CA ASP A 779 2.95 30.25 19.44
C ASP A 779 3.21 30.46 17.93
N ASN A 780 3.98 29.59 17.30
CA ASN A 780 4.28 29.69 15.87
C ASN A 780 3.07 29.29 15.01
N ASP A 781 2.79 30.10 14.01
CA ASP A 781 1.80 29.78 12.96
C ASP A 781 2.40 28.96 11.80
N VAL A 782 3.73 28.93 11.70
CA VAL A 782 4.45 28.23 10.65
C VAL A 782 5.77 27.64 11.16
N VAL A 783 6.10 26.45 10.63
CA VAL A 783 7.43 25.84 10.74
C VAL A 783 7.92 25.52 9.33
N TYR A 784 8.96 26.23 8.90
CA TYR A 784 9.54 26.06 7.58
C TYR A 784 10.46 24.84 7.51
N ASN A 785 10.39 24.09 6.41
CA ASN A 785 11.38 23.11 6.01
C ASN A 785 12.49 23.83 5.25
N VAL A 786 13.71 23.79 5.77
CA VAL A 786 14.86 24.47 5.20
C VAL A 786 15.98 23.47 4.90
N ASP A 787 16.70 23.70 3.81
CA ASP A 787 17.90 22.92 3.46
C ASP A 787 19.13 23.33 4.29
N SER A 788 20.29 22.74 3.98
CA SER A 788 21.58 23.06 4.63
C SER A 788 21.99 24.52 4.49
N ASP A 789 21.57 25.17 3.41
CA ASP A 789 21.88 26.57 3.07
C ASP A 789 20.81 27.54 3.59
N ARG A 790 19.82 27.01 4.35
CA ARG A 790 18.67 27.72 4.92
C ARG A 790 17.64 28.21 3.91
N ASN A 791 17.61 27.64 2.71
CA ASN A 791 16.55 27.91 1.74
C ASN A 791 15.26 27.18 2.13
N ILE A 792 14.14 27.92 2.12
CA ILE A 792 12.81 27.35 2.38
C ILE A 792 12.45 26.42 1.21
N GLN A 793 12.16 25.17 1.52
CA GLN A 793 11.78 24.16 0.53
C GLN A 793 10.33 24.39 0.05
N LYS A 794 10.00 23.83 -1.13
CA LYS A 794 8.65 23.94 -1.72
C LYS A 794 7.62 23.08 -0.98
N GLU A 795 8.07 22.00 -0.34
CA GLU A 795 7.25 21.02 0.38
C GLU A 795 7.78 20.77 1.79
N GLY A 796 6.96 20.17 2.64
CA GLY A 796 7.35 19.81 4.00
C GLY A 796 7.20 20.96 5.03
N ASN A 797 6.77 22.15 4.60
CA ASN A 797 6.45 23.25 5.50
C ASN A 797 5.14 22.96 6.24
N LEU A 798 5.07 23.37 7.50
CA LEU A 798 3.88 23.19 8.34
C LEU A 798 3.24 24.55 8.62
N PHE A 799 1.99 24.71 8.22
CA PHE A 799 1.19 25.91 8.46
C PHE A 799 0.01 25.55 9.37
N LEU A 800 -0.20 26.37 10.40
CA LEU A 800 -1.34 26.21 11.29
C LEU A 800 -2.65 26.37 10.47
N GLY A 801 -3.51 25.38 10.53
CA GLY A 801 -4.77 25.43 9.82
C GLY A 801 -4.77 24.74 8.44
N GLU A 802 -3.61 24.44 7.87
CA GLU A 802 -3.45 23.79 6.57
C GLU A 802 -3.12 22.30 6.70
N SER A 803 -3.10 21.58 5.57
CA SER A 803 -2.63 20.20 5.51
C SER A 803 -1.12 20.12 5.80
N ARG A 804 -0.65 18.98 6.33
CA ARG A 804 0.78 18.69 6.44
C ARG A 804 1.50 18.70 5.07
N ASN A 805 0.79 18.35 4.01
CA ASN A 805 1.33 18.17 2.66
C ASN A 805 1.05 19.38 1.75
N THR A 806 1.34 20.57 2.22
CA THR A 806 1.19 21.83 1.46
C THR A 806 2.35 22.03 0.47
N ILE A 807 2.03 22.67 -0.65
CA ILE A 807 3.00 23.21 -1.61
C ILE A 807 3.08 24.71 -1.36
N TYR A 808 4.28 25.20 -0.98
CA TYR A 808 4.57 26.59 -0.64
C TYR A 808 5.58 27.18 -1.61
N ILE A 809 5.11 28.06 -2.48
CA ILE A 809 5.89 28.53 -3.63
C ILE A 809 5.36 29.89 -4.07
N TRP A 810 6.11 30.65 -4.88
CA TRP A 810 5.62 31.88 -5.47
C TRP A 810 4.45 31.62 -6.43
N LYS A 811 3.47 32.49 -6.40
CA LYS A 811 2.36 32.48 -7.34
C LYS A 811 2.76 33.27 -8.57
N THR A 812 2.54 32.70 -9.79
CA THR A 812 2.85 33.40 -11.05
C THR A 812 1.89 34.57 -11.27
N GLY A 813 2.46 35.69 -11.75
CA GLY A 813 1.72 36.83 -12.25
C GLY A 813 1.33 36.66 -13.73
N GLY A 814 1.86 35.64 -14.40
CA GLY A 814 1.71 35.35 -15.81
C GLY A 814 2.98 35.62 -16.61
N ILE A 815 2.82 35.69 -17.93
CA ILE A 815 3.88 36.06 -18.89
C ILE A 815 3.81 37.56 -19.11
N ALA A 816 4.91 38.28 -18.86
CA ALA A 816 4.99 39.71 -18.98
C ALA A 816 4.70 40.15 -20.43
N GLN A 817 3.85 41.15 -20.60
CA GLN A 817 3.56 41.78 -21.89
C GLN A 817 4.11 43.19 -21.89
N GLU A 818 4.27 43.80 -23.06
CA GLU A 818 4.73 45.19 -23.20
C GLU A 818 3.90 46.15 -22.34
N ILE A 819 2.59 45.93 -22.25
CA ILE A 819 1.67 46.78 -21.46
C ILE A 819 1.91 46.66 -19.94
N ASP A 820 2.55 45.61 -19.46
CA ASP A 820 2.84 45.37 -18.04
C ASP A 820 4.11 46.10 -17.57
N MET A 821 4.98 46.53 -18.50
CA MET A 821 6.33 46.98 -18.18
C MET A 821 6.34 48.19 -17.28
N ASP A 822 5.40 49.16 -17.47
CA ASP A 822 5.28 50.33 -16.58
C ASP A 822 5.04 49.97 -15.08
N ARG A 823 4.40 48.86 -14.84
CA ARG A 823 4.15 48.33 -13.49
C ARG A 823 5.33 47.48 -13.02
N LEU A 824 5.81 46.53 -13.84
CA LEU A 824 6.86 45.60 -13.50
C LEU A 824 8.21 46.28 -13.23
N ASN A 825 8.53 47.34 -13.98
CA ASN A 825 9.76 48.13 -13.77
C ASN A 825 9.80 48.88 -12.41
N LYS A 826 8.70 48.95 -11.66
CA LYS A 826 8.65 49.55 -10.31
C LYS A 826 8.96 48.54 -9.20
N ILE A 827 8.98 47.26 -9.51
CA ILE A 827 9.25 46.20 -8.58
C ILE A 827 10.75 45.93 -8.51
N ASN A 828 11.27 45.75 -7.31
CA ASN A 828 12.65 45.31 -7.08
C ASN A 828 12.76 43.78 -7.29
N TRP A 829 13.37 43.37 -8.37
CA TRP A 829 13.60 41.98 -8.75
C TRP A 829 14.94 41.43 -8.22
N ASN A 830 15.54 42.03 -7.18
CA ASN A 830 16.82 41.59 -6.60
C ASN A 830 17.98 41.46 -7.60
N GLY A 831 18.09 42.45 -8.54
CA GLY A 831 19.15 42.48 -9.56
C GLY A 831 18.80 41.82 -10.89
N TYR A 832 17.57 41.30 -11.04
CA TYR A 832 17.05 40.79 -12.31
C TYR A 832 16.15 41.84 -12.98
N ASN A 833 16.00 41.73 -14.30
CA ASN A 833 15.07 42.52 -15.08
C ASN A 833 14.04 41.59 -15.69
N VAL A 834 12.78 41.89 -15.51
CA VAL A 834 11.70 41.21 -16.22
C VAL A 834 11.46 41.91 -17.52
N ASN A 835 11.40 41.19 -18.62
CA ASN A 835 11.16 41.71 -19.95
C ASN A 835 9.88 41.06 -20.54
N PRO A 836 9.32 41.62 -21.64
CA PRO A 836 8.21 40.99 -22.33
C PRO A 836 8.56 39.55 -22.73
N GLY A 837 7.61 38.63 -22.44
CA GLY A 837 7.77 37.19 -22.61
C GLY A 837 8.32 36.45 -21.41
N ASP A 838 8.84 37.12 -20.39
CA ASP A 838 9.31 36.48 -19.16
C ASP A 838 8.17 36.09 -18.21
N LEU A 839 8.32 34.95 -17.54
CA LEU A 839 7.47 34.59 -16.43
C LEU A 839 7.87 35.35 -15.18
N TYR A 840 6.91 35.88 -14.42
CA TYR A 840 7.22 36.65 -13.23
C TYR A 840 6.34 36.24 -12.02
N PRO A 841 6.88 36.26 -10.78
CA PRO A 841 6.11 36.06 -9.58
C PRO A 841 5.29 37.30 -9.22
N LEU A 842 4.17 37.09 -8.50
CA LEU A 842 3.39 38.19 -7.92
C LEU A 842 4.08 38.72 -6.67
N ASP A 843 4.20 40.05 -6.55
CA ASP A 843 4.42 40.78 -5.31
C ASP A 843 3.14 40.66 -4.46
N TYR A 844 3.10 39.59 -3.64
CA TYR A 844 1.87 39.21 -2.94
C TYR A 844 1.53 40.11 -1.76
N ASP A 845 2.53 40.61 -1.05
CA ASP A 845 2.36 41.51 0.07
C ASP A 845 2.34 43.00 -0.38
N ASN A 846 2.55 43.26 -1.66
CA ASN A 846 2.56 44.60 -2.29
C ASN A 846 3.60 45.54 -1.69
N ASN A 847 4.76 45.03 -1.30
CA ASN A 847 5.84 45.87 -0.72
C ASN A 847 6.79 46.43 -1.81
N GLY A 848 6.61 46.04 -3.08
CA GLY A 848 7.44 46.50 -4.19
C GLY A 848 8.74 45.75 -4.34
N GLN A 849 8.92 44.63 -3.65
CA GLN A 849 10.08 43.73 -3.74
C GLN A 849 9.63 42.29 -3.77
N ILE A 850 10.27 41.44 -4.54
CA ILE A 850 10.03 39.99 -4.52
C ILE A 850 10.97 39.32 -3.53
N ASP A 851 10.38 38.73 -2.48
CA ASP A 851 11.14 37.98 -1.47
C ASP A 851 10.41 36.75 -0.96
N GLN A 852 10.86 36.16 0.14
CA GLN A 852 10.28 34.95 0.72
C GLN A 852 8.83 35.16 1.24
N ASN A 853 8.43 36.41 1.53
CA ASN A 853 7.10 36.72 2.03
C ASN A 853 6.03 36.72 0.94
N ASP A 854 6.43 36.74 -0.34
CA ASP A 854 5.54 36.59 -1.49
C ASP A 854 5.18 35.14 -1.81
N ARG A 855 5.78 34.17 -1.10
CA ARG A 855 5.39 32.78 -1.25
C ARG A 855 4.07 32.51 -0.57
N VAL A 856 3.26 31.67 -1.17
CA VAL A 856 1.93 31.32 -0.67
C VAL A 856 1.68 29.82 -0.78
N VAL A 857 0.74 29.31 0.03
CA VAL A 857 0.25 27.94 -0.08
C VAL A 857 -0.64 27.82 -1.32
N ILE A 858 -0.14 27.16 -2.34
CA ILE A 858 -0.86 26.96 -3.63
C ILE A 858 -1.85 25.80 -3.55
N GLY A 859 -1.62 24.83 -2.67
CA GLY A 859 -2.48 23.67 -2.49
C GLY A 859 -1.80 22.54 -1.75
N SER A 860 -2.30 21.33 -1.90
CA SER A 860 -1.80 20.15 -1.22
C SER A 860 -1.59 18.99 -2.21
N THR A 861 -0.65 18.10 -1.90
CA THR A 861 -0.48 16.82 -2.59
C THR A 861 -1.54 15.80 -2.19
N ASP A 862 -2.36 16.08 -1.15
CA ASP A 862 -3.46 15.22 -0.73
C ASP A 862 -4.66 15.36 -1.69
N PRO A 863 -5.29 14.26 -2.11
CA PRO A 863 -6.49 14.31 -2.91
C PRO A 863 -7.70 14.80 -2.09
N LYS A 864 -8.64 15.49 -2.73
CA LYS A 864 -9.94 15.86 -2.13
C LYS A 864 -10.87 14.66 -1.99
N PHE A 865 -10.83 13.74 -2.94
CA PHE A 865 -11.49 12.44 -2.87
C PHE A 865 -10.77 11.41 -3.75
N TYR A 866 -10.88 10.15 -3.35
CA TYR A 866 -10.27 9.02 -4.04
C TYR A 866 -11.10 7.75 -3.82
N GLY A 867 -10.86 6.75 -4.65
CA GLY A 867 -11.53 5.46 -4.56
C GLY A 867 -11.34 4.60 -5.79
N GLY A 868 -12.30 3.73 -6.03
CA GLY A 868 -12.34 2.88 -7.21
C GLY A 868 -13.72 2.28 -7.41
N PHE A 869 -13.89 1.65 -8.56
CA PHE A 869 -15.07 0.84 -8.83
C PHE A 869 -14.68 -0.36 -9.69
N SER A 870 -15.41 -1.44 -9.51
CA SER A 870 -15.27 -2.63 -10.34
C SER A 870 -16.62 -3.10 -10.88
N THR A 871 -16.60 -3.74 -12.03
CA THR A 871 -17.75 -4.37 -12.63
C THR A 871 -17.39 -5.76 -13.13
N ASP A 872 -18.19 -6.75 -12.74
CA ASP A 872 -17.96 -8.16 -13.00
C ASP A 872 -19.15 -8.76 -13.72
N PHE A 873 -18.89 -9.29 -14.91
CA PHE A 873 -19.87 -10.03 -15.70
C PHE A 873 -19.48 -11.51 -15.74
N SER A 874 -20.39 -12.39 -15.45
CA SER A 874 -20.18 -13.83 -15.64
C SER A 874 -21.30 -14.45 -16.47
N TRP A 875 -20.94 -15.29 -17.44
CA TRP A 875 -21.86 -15.97 -18.34
C TRP A 875 -21.33 -17.33 -18.75
N LYS A 876 -21.96 -18.41 -18.29
CA LYS A 876 -21.63 -19.80 -18.67
C LYS A 876 -20.14 -20.14 -18.58
N GLY A 877 -19.49 -19.74 -17.49
CA GLY A 877 -18.06 -19.97 -17.27
C GLY A 877 -17.13 -18.88 -17.83
N LEU A 878 -17.62 -18.03 -18.75
CA LEU A 878 -16.89 -16.84 -19.18
C LEU A 878 -17.09 -15.73 -18.15
N SER A 879 -16.02 -15.05 -17.74
CA SER A 879 -16.11 -13.88 -16.86
C SER A 879 -15.27 -12.72 -17.39
N LEU A 880 -15.82 -11.52 -17.25
CA LEU A 880 -15.16 -10.26 -17.59
C LEU A 880 -15.18 -9.37 -16.34
N ASN A 881 -14.01 -9.02 -15.83
CA ASN A 881 -13.82 -8.11 -14.70
C ASN A 881 -13.08 -6.86 -15.16
N ALA A 882 -13.60 -5.68 -14.80
CA ALA A 882 -12.91 -4.41 -15.01
C ALA A 882 -12.80 -3.65 -13.68
N VAL A 883 -11.58 -3.22 -13.33
CA VAL A 883 -11.27 -2.50 -12.08
C VAL A 883 -10.71 -1.12 -12.41
N PHE A 884 -11.34 -0.10 -11.85
CA PHE A 884 -10.94 1.29 -12.00
C PHE A 884 -10.48 1.86 -10.67
N SER A 885 -9.46 2.72 -10.71
CA SER A 885 -9.05 3.57 -9.59
C SER A 885 -9.07 5.03 -10.00
N TYR A 886 -9.39 5.92 -9.07
CA TYR A 886 -9.42 7.35 -9.32
C TYR A 886 -8.95 8.16 -8.10
N SER A 887 -8.39 9.34 -8.39
CA SER A 887 -8.01 10.35 -7.41
C SER A 887 -8.28 11.72 -8.00
N TYR A 888 -8.82 12.64 -7.19
CA TYR A 888 -9.17 13.98 -7.65
C TYR A 888 -8.72 15.05 -6.66
N GLY A 889 -8.14 16.12 -7.20
CA GLY A 889 -7.88 17.37 -6.49
C GLY A 889 -6.49 17.47 -5.85
N ALA A 890 -5.65 16.43 -5.96
CA ALA A 890 -4.24 16.49 -5.61
C ALA A 890 -3.47 17.41 -6.57
N LYS A 891 -2.47 18.09 -6.05
CA LYS A 891 -1.46 18.83 -6.84
C LYS A 891 -0.09 18.17 -6.63
N LYS A 892 0.78 18.24 -7.64
CA LYS A 892 2.15 17.73 -7.53
C LYS A 892 3.15 18.65 -8.22
N LEU A 893 4.35 18.70 -7.67
CA LEU A 893 5.54 19.12 -8.39
C LEU A 893 6.05 17.94 -9.21
N SER A 894 6.48 18.20 -10.42
CA SER A 894 7.14 17.23 -11.30
C SER A 894 8.53 17.75 -11.64
N PRO A 895 9.58 17.36 -10.91
CA PRO A 895 10.94 17.81 -11.20
C PRO A 895 11.37 17.50 -12.63
N TRP A 896 10.88 16.40 -13.17
CA TRP A 896 11.09 16.02 -14.55
C TRP A 896 10.46 17.01 -15.53
N TYR A 897 9.18 17.35 -15.34
CA TYR A 897 8.50 18.32 -16.21
C TYR A 897 9.09 19.72 -16.06
N GLU A 898 9.48 20.09 -14.82
CA GLU A 898 10.24 21.33 -14.58
C GLU A 898 11.52 21.38 -15.42
N THR A 899 12.27 20.26 -15.47
CA THR A 899 13.48 20.17 -16.29
C THR A 899 13.16 20.32 -17.78
N LEU A 900 12.11 19.66 -18.27
CA LEU A 900 11.74 19.69 -19.68
C LEU A 900 11.27 21.07 -20.17
N ILE A 901 10.55 21.83 -19.36
CA ILE A 901 10.06 23.17 -19.70
C ILE A 901 11.07 24.28 -19.38
N GLY A 902 12.06 24.00 -18.53
CA GLY A 902 13.17 24.90 -18.20
C GLY A 902 14.42 24.67 -19.07
N SER A 903 14.46 23.60 -19.84
CA SER A 903 15.65 23.21 -20.60
C SER A 903 15.79 24.02 -21.89
N THR A 904 16.52 25.09 -21.80
CA THR A 904 16.91 25.91 -22.97
C THR A 904 18.38 25.72 -23.39
N GLY A 905 19.07 24.81 -22.67
CA GLY A 905 20.45 24.44 -22.89
C GLY A 905 20.60 23.31 -23.90
N SER A 906 21.32 22.26 -23.54
CA SER A 906 21.71 21.14 -24.39
C SER A 906 20.94 19.85 -24.16
N GLY A 907 19.99 19.80 -23.17
CA GLY A 907 19.12 18.68 -22.93
C GLY A 907 17.86 18.67 -23.79
N VAL A 908 17.12 17.58 -23.69
CA VAL A 908 15.82 17.48 -24.36
C VAL A 908 14.80 18.46 -23.73
N ALA A 909 13.90 19.00 -24.54
CA ALA A 909 12.82 19.89 -24.09
C ALA A 909 11.45 19.29 -24.36
N SER A 910 10.42 19.75 -23.61
CA SER A 910 9.03 19.37 -23.86
C SER A 910 8.52 19.97 -25.18
N THR A 911 7.70 19.20 -25.90
CA THR A 911 6.94 19.74 -27.06
C THR A 911 5.98 20.86 -26.67
N ASP A 912 5.65 21.03 -25.38
CA ASP A 912 4.78 22.09 -24.89
C ASP A 912 5.40 23.47 -25.15
N LEU A 913 6.76 23.58 -25.14
CA LEU A 913 7.49 24.82 -25.50
C LEU A 913 7.36 25.22 -26.98
N LEU A 914 6.69 24.43 -27.82
CA LEU A 914 6.33 24.89 -29.17
C LEU A 914 5.27 26.00 -29.12
N ASP A 915 4.46 26.07 -28.03
CA ASP A 915 3.54 27.18 -27.75
C ASP A 915 4.15 28.18 -26.76
N ARG A 916 5.39 28.59 -27.01
CA ARG A 916 6.09 29.61 -26.24
C ARG A 916 5.80 31.04 -26.76
N TRP A 917 5.98 31.98 -25.84
CA TRP A 917 5.84 33.39 -26.21
C TRP A 917 6.90 33.82 -27.20
N THR A 918 6.47 34.48 -28.28
CA THR A 918 7.28 35.24 -29.21
C THR A 918 6.55 36.55 -29.52
N PRO A 919 7.19 37.57 -30.12
CA PRO A 919 6.50 38.80 -30.53
C PRO A 919 5.29 38.54 -31.47
N GLU A 920 5.28 37.39 -32.16
CA GLU A 920 4.20 36.97 -33.06
C GLU A 920 3.16 36.10 -32.36
N ASN A 921 3.48 35.53 -31.17
CA ASN A 921 2.63 34.64 -30.36
C ASN A 921 2.56 35.12 -28.89
N THR A 922 1.94 36.28 -28.69
CA THR A 922 1.86 36.91 -27.37
C THR A 922 0.86 36.26 -26.41
N ASP A 923 -0.09 35.45 -26.92
CA ASP A 923 -1.10 34.68 -26.12
C ASP A 923 -0.61 33.29 -25.78
N ALA A 924 0.70 33.00 -25.90
CA ALA A 924 1.30 31.71 -25.64
C ALA A 924 1.08 31.23 -24.17
N GLU A 925 1.00 29.90 -24.01
CA GLU A 925 0.89 29.28 -22.66
C GLU A 925 2.24 29.26 -21.93
N PHE A 926 3.39 29.23 -22.68
CA PHE A 926 4.73 29.13 -22.12
C PHE A 926 5.53 30.43 -22.33
N PRO A 927 6.44 30.77 -21.40
CA PRO A 927 7.27 31.96 -21.51
C PRO A 927 8.25 31.85 -22.70
N ARG A 928 8.87 32.97 -23.07
CA ARG A 928 9.96 32.97 -24.06
C ARG A 928 11.13 32.13 -23.57
N VAL A 929 11.93 31.60 -24.47
CA VAL A 929 13.10 30.78 -24.12
C VAL A 929 14.37 31.64 -24.13
N LEU A 930 15.25 31.40 -23.16
CA LEU A 930 16.53 32.10 -22.98
C LEU A 930 17.65 31.09 -22.67
N ALA A 931 18.82 31.26 -23.26
CA ALA A 931 20.02 30.52 -22.92
C ALA A 931 21.12 31.46 -22.40
N GLY A 932 22.03 30.93 -21.56
CA GLY A 932 23.16 31.68 -21.02
C GLY A 932 22.85 32.57 -19.81
N PHE A 933 21.61 32.49 -19.26
CA PHE A 933 21.20 33.19 -18.05
C PHE A 933 20.88 32.20 -16.93
N ASP A 934 21.08 32.62 -15.71
CA ASP A 934 20.52 31.93 -14.53
C ASP A 934 19.01 32.13 -14.54
N TYR A 935 18.33 31.38 -15.40
CA TYR A 935 16.87 31.30 -15.52
C TYR A 935 16.19 30.84 -14.24
N ASN A 936 16.98 30.39 -13.24
CA ASN A 936 16.51 29.71 -12.05
C ASN A 936 16.01 30.66 -10.97
N HIS A 937 16.26 31.98 -11.05
CA HIS A 937 15.83 32.85 -9.98
C HIS A 937 14.31 33.01 -9.95
N TYR A 938 13.70 33.29 -11.11
CA TYR A 938 12.25 33.34 -11.30
C TYR A 938 11.79 32.42 -12.43
N GLY A 939 12.43 31.27 -12.61
CA GLY A 939 12.06 30.28 -13.61
C GLY A 939 10.78 29.55 -13.26
N ALA A 940 10.23 28.81 -14.23
CA ALA A 940 9.02 28.00 -14.05
C ALA A 940 9.06 27.10 -12.80
N SER A 941 10.23 26.57 -12.46
CA SER A 941 10.43 25.74 -11.28
C SER A 941 10.24 26.49 -9.95
N SER A 942 10.41 27.81 -9.91
CA SER A 942 10.28 28.64 -8.71
C SER A 942 8.84 29.05 -8.42
N MET A 943 7.92 28.84 -9.34
CA MET A 943 6.54 29.32 -9.30
C MET A 943 5.52 28.21 -9.45
N ASP A 944 4.26 28.53 -9.12
CA ASP A 944 3.12 27.61 -9.26
C ASP A 944 2.83 27.20 -10.72
N PHE A 945 3.51 27.80 -11.67
CA PHE A 945 3.49 27.42 -13.08
C PHE A 945 3.89 25.95 -13.30
N SER A 946 4.85 25.44 -12.52
CA SER A 946 5.27 24.03 -12.54
C SER A 946 4.36 23.09 -11.74
N VAL A 947 3.43 23.62 -10.94
CA VAL A 947 2.54 22.83 -10.09
C VAL A 947 1.40 22.22 -10.90
N GLN A 948 1.41 20.91 -11.05
CA GLN A 948 0.48 20.19 -11.89
C GLN A 948 -0.73 19.63 -11.14
N LYS A 949 -1.85 19.49 -11.87
CA LYS A 949 -3.05 18.79 -11.40
C LYS A 949 -2.83 17.29 -11.54
N ALA A 950 -2.76 16.57 -10.41
CA ALA A 950 -2.54 15.13 -10.36
C ALA A 950 -3.84 14.32 -10.22
N SER A 951 -4.95 14.82 -10.77
CA SER A 951 -6.22 14.09 -10.83
C SER A 951 -6.18 13.05 -11.95
N PHE A 952 -6.72 11.85 -11.69
CA PHE A 952 -6.75 10.78 -12.69
C PHE A 952 -7.93 9.83 -12.54
N LEU A 953 -8.26 9.16 -13.64
CA LEU A 953 -9.08 7.95 -13.72
C LEU A 953 -8.31 6.89 -14.51
N ARG A 954 -8.04 5.75 -13.87
CA ARG A 954 -7.20 4.66 -14.41
C ARG A 954 -8.01 3.38 -14.56
N LEU A 955 -7.91 2.70 -15.69
CA LEU A 955 -8.29 1.30 -15.83
C LEU A 955 -7.15 0.43 -15.33
N SER A 956 -7.23 0.06 -14.04
CA SER A 956 -6.17 -0.64 -13.31
C SER A 956 -6.03 -2.10 -13.76
N ALA A 957 -7.15 -2.76 -14.10
CA ALA A 957 -7.15 -4.11 -14.64
C ALA A 957 -8.40 -4.38 -15.48
N LEU A 958 -8.24 -5.14 -16.55
CA LEU A 958 -9.31 -5.74 -17.36
C LEU A 958 -8.98 -7.21 -17.55
N THR A 959 -9.76 -8.10 -16.94
CA THR A 959 -9.53 -9.55 -16.95
C THR A 959 -10.66 -10.24 -17.69
N LEU A 960 -10.30 -11.05 -18.69
CA LEU A 960 -11.19 -12.01 -19.34
C LEU A 960 -10.76 -13.42 -18.92
N ALA A 961 -11.67 -14.19 -18.33
CA ALA A 961 -11.38 -15.54 -17.89
C ALA A 961 -12.44 -16.55 -18.31
N TYR A 962 -12.03 -17.80 -18.48
CA TYR A 962 -12.93 -18.90 -18.78
C TYR A 962 -12.67 -20.08 -17.83
N THR A 963 -13.69 -20.45 -17.08
CA THR A 963 -13.70 -21.67 -16.25
C THR A 963 -14.36 -22.80 -17.04
N PHE A 964 -13.65 -23.89 -17.24
CA PHE A 964 -14.14 -25.01 -18.04
C PHE A 964 -15.30 -25.75 -17.35
N PRO A 965 -16.28 -26.24 -18.11
CA PRO A 965 -17.41 -26.99 -17.54
C PRO A 965 -16.96 -28.32 -16.91
N THR A 966 -17.70 -28.78 -15.91
CA THR A 966 -17.44 -30.00 -15.14
C THR A 966 -17.20 -31.26 -16.02
N LYS A 967 -17.88 -31.35 -17.18
CA LYS A 967 -17.65 -32.48 -18.13
C LYS A 967 -16.21 -32.54 -18.65
N VAL A 968 -15.61 -31.39 -18.98
CA VAL A 968 -14.23 -31.29 -19.48
C VAL A 968 -13.25 -31.52 -18.32
N ILE A 969 -13.53 -30.89 -17.17
CA ILE A 969 -12.73 -30.99 -15.95
C ILE A 969 -12.60 -32.46 -15.52
N ASN A 970 -13.74 -33.19 -15.44
CA ASN A 970 -13.77 -34.59 -15.04
C ASN A 970 -13.08 -35.53 -16.09
N ALA A 971 -13.19 -35.21 -17.39
CA ALA A 971 -12.50 -35.96 -18.44
C ALA A 971 -10.97 -35.83 -18.31
N LEU A 972 -10.48 -34.72 -17.81
CA LEU A 972 -9.06 -34.47 -17.52
C LEU A 972 -8.61 -34.95 -16.13
N LYS A 973 -9.52 -35.52 -15.32
CA LYS A 973 -9.30 -35.87 -13.91
C LYS A 973 -8.86 -34.66 -13.03
N LEU A 974 -9.39 -33.50 -13.35
CA LEU A 974 -9.16 -32.26 -12.58
C LEU A 974 -10.39 -31.95 -11.71
N THR A 975 -10.20 -31.14 -10.71
CA THR A 975 -11.27 -30.54 -9.89
C THR A 975 -11.52 -29.07 -10.26
N ASN A 976 -10.54 -28.40 -10.90
CA ASN A 976 -10.69 -27.04 -11.44
C ASN A 976 -9.76 -26.85 -12.65
N LEU A 977 -10.25 -26.11 -13.65
CA LEU A 977 -9.46 -25.62 -14.78
C LEU A 977 -9.99 -24.25 -15.20
N ARG A 978 -9.15 -23.22 -15.05
CA ARG A 978 -9.46 -21.84 -15.44
C ARG A 978 -8.28 -21.26 -16.21
N VAL A 979 -8.57 -20.60 -17.34
CA VAL A 979 -7.59 -19.80 -18.10
C VAL A 979 -8.03 -18.34 -18.07
N TYR A 980 -7.08 -17.41 -18.11
CA TYR A 980 -7.40 -15.98 -18.13
C TYR A 980 -6.36 -15.16 -18.87
N ALA A 981 -6.80 -14.00 -19.35
CA ALA A 981 -5.96 -12.95 -19.87
C ALA A 981 -6.30 -11.63 -19.18
N THR A 982 -5.29 -10.89 -18.75
CA THR A 982 -5.46 -9.60 -18.04
C THR A 982 -4.60 -8.53 -18.68
N GLY A 983 -5.21 -7.38 -18.98
CA GLY A 983 -4.49 -6.15 -19.27
C GLY A 983 -4.46 -5.25 -18.02
N SER A 984 -3.27 -4.89 -17.54
CA SER A 984 -3.10 -4.00 -16.38
C SER A 984 -2.64 -2.62 -16.82
N ASN A 985 -3.17 -1.58 -16.17
CA ASN A 985 -2.85 -0.17 -16.45
C ASN A 985 -3.01 0.22 -17.94
N LEU A 986 -4.14 -0.20 -18.55
CA LEU A 986 -4.38 -0.06 -19.99
C LEU A 986 -4.48 1.39 -20.42
N PHE A 987 -5.08 2.25 -19.59
CA PHE A 987 -5.10 3.71 -19.79
C PHE A 987 -5.21 4.46 -18.46
N CYS A 988 -4.75 5.71 -18.47
CA CYS A 988 -4.89 6.68 -17.40
C CYS A 988 -5.34 8.01 -18.01
N LEU A 989 -6.54 8.47 -17.66
CA LEU A 989 -7.05 9.78 -18.04
C LEU A 989 -6.59 10.80 -17.01
N THR A 990 -5.72 11.73 -17.41
CA THR A 990 -5.12 12.74 -16.55
C THR A 990 -4.68 13.95 -17.34
N ASN A 991 -4.55 15.10 -16.68
CA ASN A 991 -3.91 16.31 -17.20
C ASN A 991 -2.49 16.49 -16.63
N TYR A 992 -1.91 15.43 -16.04
CA TYR A 992 -0.54 15.46 -15.53
C TYR A 992 0.44 15.19 -16.68
N ASN A 993 1.39 16.11 -16.89
CA ASN A 993 2.35 16.04 -18.00
C ASN A 993 3.63 15.25 -17.68
N GLY A 994 3.77 14.75 -16.44
CA GLY A 994 4.84 13.81 -16.05
C GLY A 994 4.52 12.36 -16.46
N TYR A 995 5.27 11.41 -15.91
CA TYR A 995 5.06 9.99 -16.21
C TYR A 995 3.78 9.45 -15.62
N ASP A 996 3.53 9.72 -14.32
CA ASP A 996 2.38 9.18 -13.61
C ASP A 996 1.87 10.11 -12.51
N PRO A 997 0.58 10.47 -12.51
CA PRO A 997 0.01 11.36 -11.49
C PRO A 997 -0.03 10.74 -10.08
N GLU A 998 0.08 9.42 -9.94
CA GLU A 998 0.04 8.70 -8.67
C GLU A 998 1.43 8.51 -8.07
N THR A 999 2.37 7.97 -8.84
CA THR A 999 3.69 7.54 -8.35
C THR A 999 4.79 8.57 -8.56
N GLY A 1000 4.58 9.55 -9.42
CA GLY A 1000 5.60 10.53 -9.78
C GLY A 1000 6.51 10.06 -10.93
N ASP A 1001 7.74 10.60 -11.00
CA ASP A 1001 8.52 10.60 -12.23
C ASP A 1001 9.84 9.81 -12.17
N TRP A 1002 10.04 8.96 -11.16
CA TRP A 1002 11.34 8.28 -10.96
C TRP A 1002 11.54 7.03 -11.81
N TYR A 1003 10.46 6.34 -12.15
CA TYR A 1003 10.48 5.14 -13.00
C TYR A 1003 9.19 5.14 -13.85
N PRO A 1004 9.24 4.74 -15.14
CA PRO A 1004 8.06 4.83 -16.00
C PRO A 1004 6.97 3.86 -15.57
N PRO A 1005 5.70 4.30 -15.56
CA PRO A 1005 4.60 3.40 -15.32
C PRO A 1005 4.52 2.35 -16.44
N THR A 1006 4.22 1.11 -16.07
CA THR A 1006 4.14 0.00 -17.03
C THR A 1006 2.70 -0.38 -17.36
N ARG A 1007 2.47 -0.78 -18.60
CA ARG A 1007 1.30 -1.52 -19.06
C ARG A 1007 1.68 -2.97 -19.20
N MET A 1008 0.89 -3.88 -18.63
CA MET A 1008 1.21 -5.31 -18.65
C MET A 1008 0.06 -6.13 -19.26
N TYR A 1009 0.40 -7.10 -20.09
CA TYR A 1009 -0.50 -8.12 -20.64
C TYR A 1009 -0.12 -9.47 -20.09
N THR A 1010 -1.01 -10.06 -19.31
CA THR A 1010 -0.77 -11.31 -18.56
C THR A 1010 -1.67 -12.43 -19.08
N PHE A 1011 -1.13 -13.64 -19.18
CA PHE A 1011 -1.84 -14.86 -19.50
C PHE A 1011 -1.62 -15.87 -18.38
N GLY A 1012 -2.69 -16.43 -17.84
CA GLY A 1012 -2.60 -17.32 -16.69
C GLY A 1012 -3.48 -18.54 -16.76
N LEU A 1013 -3.11 -19.50 -15.90
CA LEU A 1013 -3.72 -20.84 -15.80
C LEU A 1013 -3.84 -21.23 -14.34
N ASN A 1014 -5.04 -21.62 -13.91
CA ASN A 1014 -5.28 -22.22 -12.60
C ASN A 1014 -5.74 -23.66 -12.79
N LEU A 1015 -5.03 -24.61 -12.18
CA LEU A 1015 -5.34 -26.03 -12.19
C LEU A 1015 -5.54 -26.53 -10.76
N ALA A 1016 -6.43 -27.51 -10.59
CA ALA A 1016 -6.51 -28.29 -9.36
C ALA A 1016 -6.87 -29.75 -9.67
N PHE A 1017 -6.22 -30.67 -8.93
CA PHE A 1017 -6.37 -32.11 -9.04
C PHE A 1017 -7.11 -32.64 -7.83
#